data_dba0f1cda6924f59188ff0e89f0836bb
#
_entry.id   dba0f1cda6924f59188ff0e89f0836bb
#
_cell.length_a   1.000
_cell.length_b   1.000
_cell.length_c   1.000
_cell.angle_alpha   90.00
_cell.angle_beta   90.00
_cell.angle_gamma   90.00
#
_symmetry.space_group_name_H-M   'P 1'
#
loop_
_entity.id
_entity.type
_entity.pdbx_description
1 polymer ?
#
loop_
_entity_poly.entity_id
_entity_poly.type
_entity_poly.pdbx_seq_one_letter_code
_entity_poly.pdbx_strand_id
1 'polypeptide(L)'
;MKDGKTSVTRRSFLKTSLAATAAGAGLKGPLVKGLVPKAQAADMEQEGISSHYTACDMCINRCNMIARKKNGVVKWLDPNPNCRKSRGMLCARGNAAIKNLYNPDRLKHPLIRKGERGEGKWERISWEEALDYAAEQLQKIADKYTRCGVLFSPGTDSHTQFVRRFADVFGSYNVCDHQSLCYASRNRAFLDTFGEVPHPDVLHSKYILIAGANPLEAIMTPDTPDMIEAQKNGCKIVVLDPRFTKTAARADEWHQIKPGTDMAFFLALCHEIVKGDRFCCPEDTHGYEDFVEHVRDYTPEWAEQECGIPAEDIRRIANEISEAAPEAMVYPGRRSSDYENSTQIRRSMAIANVLLNNWDRPGGLMGAREVGVTTPRYSAPFYPDNPPDRADAGVVPGMFDDSGSFHIMREAILKEDPYPIRGWFSFKTNFLQTAPNRRKTLEMVEKMDFIVNIDILMTDTAWYSDLVLPAVTFLERDDPVSAMQGSSACACASMREPVVPAMFESKSPFWIIQELAKRLDLGEFFDFTMEEYREQQVQDLEGALEVMRRDGVYFNPSEAYGIYAGEPLKTLSGIKEIYSKRYEDFGTDPMPVYNPPHKPQEDEFRLVVGRPAFFTQARTNNELLTEFMEENTLHMHPESAQRLGLEDGELVEVESSAGKDSLKLEFDEGIEKQTVYMATGFGALSPGMSQVYQKGACIAEVLEGGYDKISGNMVMHETFVSVRKV
;
A
#
# COMPACT_ATOMS: atom_id res chain seq x y z
N MET A 1 0.92 -3.01 -55.37
CA MET A 1 0.01 -2.70 -54.24
C MET A 1 0.87 -2.49 -53.01
N LYS A 2 0.91 -1.26 -52.50
CA LYS A 2 1.77 -0.88 -51.38
C LYS A 2 0.94 -0.92 -50.12
N ASP A 3 1.30 -1.80 -49.19
CA ASP A 3 0.72 -1.86 -47.85
C ASP A 3 1.21 -0.67 -47.01
N GLY A 4 0.34 0.27 -46.74
CA GLY A 4 0.61 1.41 -45.87
C GLY A 4 0.45 1.02 -44.41
N LYS A 5 1.55 0.67 -43.73
CA LYS A 5 1.60 0.65 -42.26
C LYS A 5 1.72 2.09 -41.77
N THR A 6 0.65 2.66 -41.26
CA THR A 6 0.68 3.92 -40.50
C THR A 6 1.26 3.66 -39.12
N SER A 7 2.54 3.91 -38.92
CA SER A 7 3.17 3.95 -37.60
C SER A 7 2.81 5.28 -36.91
N VAL A 8 2.12 5.21 -35.78
CA VAL A 8 1.87 6.39 -34.95
C VAL A 8 3.17 6.71 -34.20
N THR A 9 3.78 7.86 -34.49
CA THR A 9 5.03 8.27 -33.85
C THR A 9 4.75 8.89 -32.46
N ARG A 10 5.73 8.79 -31.54
CA ARG A 10 5.70 9.43 -30.20
C ARG A 10 5.23 10.90 -30.23
N ARG A 11 5.58 11.62 -31.28
CA ARG A 11 5.24 13.04 -31.47
C ARG A 11 3.76 13.26 -31.81
N SER A 12 3.10 12.31 -32.47
CA SER A 12 1.67 12.37 -32.78
C SER A 12 0.81 12.03 -31.57
N PHE A 13 1.24 11.07 -30.75
CA PHE A 13 0.58 10.72 -29.49
C PHE A 13 0.61 11.89 -28.46
N LEU A 14 1.77 12.54 -28.28
CA LEU A 14 1.90 13.71 -27.41
C LEU A 14 1.08 14.91 -27.90
N LYS A 15 0.96 15.13 -29.20
CA LYS A 15 0.13 16.22 -29.75
C LYS A 15 -1.36 15.96 -29.55
N THR A 16 -1.82 14.72 -29.61
CA THR A 16 -3.23 14.37 -29.38
C THR A 16 -3.58 14.48 -27.89
N SER A 17 -2.66 14.12 -26.99
CA SER A 17 -2.84 14.27 -25.53
C SER A 17 -2.86 15.75 -25.10
N LEU A 18 -2.03 16.60 -25.70
CA LEU A 18 -2.00 18.05 -25.44
C LEU A 18 -3.23 18.78 -25.99
N ALA A 19 -3.79 18.32 -27.08
CA ALA A 19 -5.02 18.91 -27.66
C ALA A 19 -6.25 18.60 -26.77
N ALA A 20 -6.29 17.42 -26.14
CA ALA A 20 -7.36 17.05 -25.21
C ALA A 20 -7.32 17.88 -23.90
N THR A 21 -6.12 18.27 -23.44
CA THR A 21 -5.94 19.12 -22.25
C THR A 21 -6.25 20.60 -22.53
N ALA A 22 -6.01 21.07 -23.76
CA ALA A 22 -6.28 22.46 -24.13
C ALA A 22 -7.78 22.77 -24.34
N ALA A 23 -8.59 21.77 -24.69
CA ALA A 23 -10.04 21.93 -24.87
C ALA A 23 -10.81 22.03 -23.53
N GLY A 24 -10.19 21.62 -22.40
CA GLY A 24 -10.79 21.68 -21.07
C GLY A 24 -10.69 23.03 -20.33
N ALA A 25 -9.92 23.98 -20.83
CA ALA A 25 -9.58 25.22 -20.12
C ALA A 25 -10.54 26.41 -20.36
N GLY A 26 -11.66 26.23 -21.04
CA GLY A 26 -12.51 27.30 -21.56
C GLY A 26 -13.94 27.45 -21.02
N LEU A 27 -14.38 26.75 -19.98
CA LEU A 27 -15.75 26.82 -19.51
C LEU A 27 -15.86 27.28 -18.05
N LYS A 28 -16.02 28.60 -17.84
CA LYS A 28 -16.61 29.18 -16.63
C LYS A 28 -18.14 29.06 -16.73
N GLY A 29 -18.74 28.17 -15.94
CA GLY A 29 -20.19 28.06 -15.80
C GLY A 29 -20.58 27.10 -14.69
N PRO A 30 -21.77 27.21 -14.06
CA PRO A 30 -22.15 26.45 -12.88
C PRO A 30 -22.25 24.95 -13.20
N LEU A 31 -21.96 24.13 -12.20
CA LEU A 31 -22.02 22.66 -12.14
C LEU A 31 -22.94 22.04 -13.20
N VAL A 32 -22.35 21.58 -14.28
CA VAL A 32 -23.06 20.79 -15.28
C VAL A 32 -23.19 19.38 -14.71
N LYS A 33 -24.43 18.99 -14.39
CA LYS A 33 -24.80 17.60 -14.15
C LYS A 33 -24.27 16.74 -15.32
N GLY A 34 -23.34 15.82 -15.01
CA GLY A 34 -22.71 14.97 -16.01
C GLY A 34 -23.69 14.02 -16.65
N LEU A 35 -24.24 14.48 -17.76
CA LEU A 35 -24.87 13.63 -18.75
C LEU A 35 -23.82 13.35 -19.83
N VAL A 36 -23.32 12.11 -19.92
CA VAL A 36 -22.85 11.63 -21.21
C VAL A 36 -24.04 11.84 -22.16
N PRO A 37 -23.91 12.62 -23.23
CA PRO A 37 -25.03 12.84 -24.11
C PRO A 37 -25.60 11.49 -24.56
N LYS A 38 -26.92 11.29 -24.46
CA LYS A 38 -27.59 10.06 -24.95
C LYS A 38 -27.22 9.74 -26.40
N ALA A 39 -26.85 10.74 -27.18
CA ALA A 39 -26.35 10.61 -28.54
C ALA A 39 -25.02 9.83 -28.62
N GLN A 40 -24.03 10.09 -27.72
CA GLN A 40 -22.78 9.34 -27.73
C GLN A 40 -22.95 7.87 -27.30
N ALA A 41 -23.88 7.58 -26.40
CA ALA A 41 -24.20 6.20 -26.01
C ALA A 41 -24.85 5.44 -27.16
N ALA A 42 -25.77 6.06 -27.90
CA ALA A 42 -26.44 5.47 -29.07
C ALA A 42 -25.49 5.22 -30.24
N ASP A 43 -24.55 6.14 -30.51
CA ASP A 43 -23.52 5.99 -31.54
C ASP A 43 -22.58 4.82 -31.22
N MET A 44 -22.25 4.62 -29.95
CA MET A 44 -21.39 3.53 -29.49
C MET A 44 -22.08 2.15 -29.60
N GLU A 45 -23.37 2.06 -29.33
CA GLU A 45 -24.13 0.82 -29.52
C GLU A 45 -24.23 0.43 -31.01
N GLN A 46 -24.34 1.40 -31.90
CA GLN A 46 -24.33 1.16 -33.37
C GLN A 46 -22.97 0.64 -33.85
N GLU A 47 -21.87 0.95 -33.15
CA GLU A 47 -20.54 0.41 -33.47
C GLU A 47 -20.25 -0.97 -32.83
N GLY A 48 -21.19 -1.59 -32.13
CA GLY A 48 -21.01 -2.85 -31.41
C GLY A 48 -20.13 -2.70 -30.17
N ILE A 49 -20.13 -1.52 -29.54
CA ILE A 49 -19.42 -1.22 -28.29
C ILE A 49 -20.38 -1.31 -27.11
N SER A 50 -20.07 -2.16 -26.15
CA SER A 50 -20.76 -2.23 -24.85
C SER A 50 -19.92 -1.67 -23.72
N SER A 51 -20.56 -1.05 -22.74
CA SER A 51 -19.93 -0.41 -21.59
C SER A 51 -20.31 -1.11 -20.29
N HIS A 52 -19.34 -1.36 -19.42
CA HIS A 52 -19.53 -2.05 -18.13
C HIS A 52 -18.83 -1.29 -17.04
N TYR A 53 -19.53 -0.95 -15.96
CA TYR A 53 -18.93 -0.37 -14.78
C TYR A 53 -18.09 -1.41 -14.04
N THR A 54 -16.94 -0.99 -13.56
CA THR A 54 -16.05 -1.83 -12.75
C THR A 54 -15.13 -0.92 -11.90
N ALA A 55 -14.25 -1.50 -11.10
CA ALA A 55 -13.27 -0.76 -10.32
C ALA A 55 -11.86 -1.32 -10.51
N CYS A 56 -10.88 -0.44 -10.59
CA CYS A 56 -9.47 -0.76 -10.75
C CYS A 56 -8.95 -1.63 -9.61
N ASP A 57 -8.08 -2.58 -9.92
CA ASP A 57 -7.40 -3.40 -8.92
C ASP A 57 -5.87 -3.24 -8.95
N MET A 58 -5.37 -2.19 -9.61
CA MET A 58 -3.92 -1.94 -9.70
C MET A 58 -3.32 -1.38 -8.40
N CYS A 59 -4.13 -0.81 -7.53
CA CYS A 59 -3.72 -0.34 -6.20
C CYS A 59 -4.92 -0.24 -5.24
N ILE A 60 -4.66 0.08 -3.99
CA ILE A 60 -5.67 0.18 -2.92
C ILE A 60 -6.77 1.23 -3.17
N ASN A 61 -6.52 2.20 -4.05
CA ASN A 61 -7.51 3.25 -4.33
C ASN A 61 -8.77 2.76 -5.02
N ARG A 62 -8.71 1.64 -5.74
CA ARG A 62 -9.89 1.02 -6.41
C ARG A 62 -10.74 2.03 -7.17
N CYS A 63 -10.10 2.92 -7.95
CA CYS A 63 -10.79 3.93 -8.74
C CYS A 63 -11.84 3.30 -9.64
N ASN A 64 -13.05 3.83 -9.61
CA ASN A 64 -14.14 3.32 -10.44
C ASN A 64 -13.93 3.70 -11.91
N MET A 65 -14.21 2.77 -12.82
CA MET A 65 -13.94 2.89 -14.25
C MET A 65 -15.03 2.25 -15.09
N ILE A 66 -15.02 2.54 -16.38
CA ILE A 66 -15.88 1.96 -17.38
C ILE A 66 -15.02 1.11 -18.32
N ALA A 67 -15.25 -0.20 -18.33
CA ALA A 67 -14.65 -1.09 -19.31
C ALA A 67 -15.49 -1.11 -20.58
N ARG A 68 -14.88 -0.84 -21.72
CA ARG A 68 -15.54 -0.84 -23.03
C ARG A 68 -15.10 -2.04 -23.86
N LYS A 69 -16.09 -2.82 -24.29
CA LYS A 69 -15.89 -3.99 -25.16
C LYS A 69 -16.33 -3.68 -26.58
N LYS A 70 -15.52 -4.12 -27.54
CA LYS A 70 -15.92 -4.20 -28.95
C LYS A 70 -15.82 -5.66 -29.41
N ASN A 71 -16.90 -6.23 -29.88
CA ASN A 71 -16.99 -7.63 -30.29
C ASN A 71 -16.53 -8.62 -29.18
N GLY A 72 -16.96 -8.39 -27.94
CA GLY A 72 -16.62 -9.24 -26.78
C GLY A 72 -15.22 -9.01 -26.19
N VAL A 73 -14.38 -8.22 -26.81
CA VAL A 73 -12.99 -7.93 -26.36
C VAL A 73 -12.93 -6.57 -25.68
N VAL A 74 -12.38 -6.50 -24.47
CA VAL A 74 -12.10 -5.22 -23.77
C VAL A 74 -11.06 -4.46 -24.56
N LYS A 75 -11.37 -3.22 -24.97
CA LYS A 75 -10.49 -2.37 -25.76
C LYS A 75 -10.00 -1.14 -25.01
N TRP A 76 -10.83 -0.61 -24.10
CA TRP A 76 -10.53 0.60 -23.35
C TRP A 76 -11.00 0.46 -21.90
N LEU A 77 -10.31 1.15 -21.02
CA LEU A 77 -10.69 1.39 -19.62
C LEU A 77 -10.75 2.90 -19.43
N ASP A 78 -11.95 3.45 -19.38
CA ASP A 78 -12.18 4.87 -19.19
C ASP A 78 -12.45 5.18 -17.72
N PRO A 79 -12.13 6.38 -17.22
CA PRO A 79 -12.56 6.80 -15.88
C PRO A 79 -14.08 6.90 -15.83
N ASN A 80 -14.69 6.55 -14.68
CA ASN A 80 -16.08 6.82 -14.44
C ASN A 80 -16.27 8.29 -14.00
N PRO A 81 -16.96 9.14 -14.80
CA PRO A 81 -17.17 10.54 -14.44
C PRO A 81 -18.04 10.73 -13.18
N ASN A 82 -18.82 9.71 -12.79
CA ASN A 82 -19.64 9.74 -11.59
C ASN A 82 -18.80 9.52 -10.32
N CYS A 83 -17.57 9.00 -10.42
CA CYS A 83 -16.73 8.74 -9.27
C CYS A 83 -16.09 10.03 -8.73
N ARG A 84 -16.72 10.63 -7.72
CA ARG A 84 -16.21 11.84 -7.05
C ARG A 84 -14.84 11.61 -6.43
N LYS A 85 -14.61 10.45 -5.83
CA LYS A 85 -13.34 10.08 -5.22
C LYS A 85 -12.14 10.24 -6.15
N SER A 86 -12.24 9.75 -7.38
CA SER A 86 -11.18 9.88 -8.39
C SER A 86 -11.33 11.12 -9.27
N ARG A 87 -12.33 11.99 -9.01
CA ARG A 87 -12.69 13.15 -9.83
C ARG A 87 -12.85 12.79 -11.31
N GLY A 88 -13.39 11.61 -11.60
CA GLY A 88 -13.50 11.13 -12.97
C GLY A 88 -12.15 10.94 -13.68
N MET A 89 -11.09 10.60 -12.95
CA MET A 89 -9.76 10.37 -13.50
C MET A 89 -9.30 8.94 -13.31
N LEU A 90 -8.40 8.50 -14.19
CA LEU A 90 -7.72 7.22 -14.12
C LEU A 90 -6.23 7.43 -14.42
N CYS A 91 -5.35 6.94 -13.54
CA CYS A 91 -3.91 7.07 -13.72
C CYS A 91 -3.37 6.07 -14.76
N ALA A 92 -2.10 6.21 -15.16
CA ALA A 92 -1.44 5.32 -16.13
C ALA A 92 -1.57 3.84 -15.75
N ARG A 93 -1.43 3.49 -14.46
CA ARG A 93 -1.61 2.11 -13.97
C ARG A 93 -3.01 1.57 -14.20
N GLY A 94 -4.04 2.39 -13.94
CA GLY A 94 -5.43 2.01 -14.18
C GLY A 94 -5.73 1.81 -15.66
N ASN A 95 -5.20 2.67 -16.54
CA ASN A 95 -5.32 2.51 -17.98
C ASN A 95 -4.60 1.25 -18.49
N ALA A 96 -3.42 0.95 -17.94
CA ALA A 96 -2.64 -0.23 -18.29
C ALA A 96 -3.18 -1.56 -17.73
N ALA A 97 -4.19 -1.51 -16.86
CA ALA A 97 -4.75 -2.72 -16.21
C ALA A 97 -5.36 -3.72 -17.22
N ILE A 98 -5.74 -3.25 -18.41
CA ILE A 98 -6.16 -4.11 -19.53
C ILE A 98 -5.07 -5.11 -19.93
N LYS A 99 -3.79 -4.75 -19.75
CA LYS A 99 -2.67 -5.64 -20.04
C LYS A 99 -2.52 -6.79 -19.04
N ASN A 100 -3.12 -6.68 -17.86
CA ASN A 100 -3.18 -7.81 -16.93
C ASN A 100 -4.18 -8.87 -17.44
N LEU A 101 -5.31 -8.45 -18.05
CA LEU A 101 -6.28 -9.38 -18.63
C LEU A 101 -5.68 -10.17 -19.78
N TYR A 102 -4.95 -9.49 -20.67
CA TYR A 102 -4.36 -10.07 -21.88
C TYR A 102 -2.86 -10.32 -21.77
N ASN A 103 -2.32 -10.41 -20.55
CA ASN A 103 -0.91 -10.68 -20.34
C ASN A 103 -0.57 -12.10 -20.86
N PRO A 104 0.45 -12.27 -21.73
CA PRO A 104 0.84 -13.58 -22.23
C PRO A 104 1.35 -14.54 -21.17
N ASP A 105 1.91 -14.00 -20.07
CA ASP A 105 2.49 -14.74 -18.95
C ASP A 105 1.44 -15.25 -17.94
N ARG A 106 0.16 -15.01 -18.18
CA ARG A 106 -0.90 -15.47 -17.29
C ARG A 106 -0.85 -16.99 -17.06
N LEU A 107 -1.04 -17.37 -15.81
CA LEU A 107 -1.31 -18.77 -15.45
C LEU A 107 -2.60 -19.24 -16.12
N LYS A 108 -2.58 -20.42 -16.73
CA LYS A 108 -3.67 -20.91 -17.57
C LYS A 108 -4.40 -22.11 -16.98
N HIS A 109 -3.75 -22.89 -16.17
CA HIS A 109 -4.24 -24.13 -15.55
C HIS A 109 -3.48 -24.39 -14.25
N PRO A 110 -4.01 -25.24 -13.34
CA PRO A 110 -3.29 -25.65 -12.14
C PRO A 110 -1.99 -26.34 -12.47
N LEU A 111 -0.95 -26.05 -11.68
CA LEU A 111 0.40 -26.56 -11.85
C LEU A 111 0.89 -27.16 -10.53
N ILE A 112 1.35 -28.42 -10.60
CA ILE A 112 2.05 -29.10 -9.49
C ILE A 112 3.55 -29.18 -9.78
N ARG A 113 4.37 -28.92 -8.80
CA ARG A 113 5.83 -29.03 -8.89
C ARG A 113 6.30 -30.48 -8.98
N LYS A 114 7.28 -30.74 -9.83
CA LYS A 114 7.89 -32.07 -10.06
C LYS A 114 9.41 -32.13 -9.83
N GLY A 115 9.99 -31.14 -9.27
CA GLY A 115 11.45 -31.11 -8.99
C GLY A 115 11.68 -30.37 -7.67
N GLU A 116 12.88 -29.86 -7.48
CA GLU A 116 13.19 -29.00 -6.36
C GLU A 116 12.48 -27.64 -6.51
N ARG A 117 12.19 -26.96 -5.40
CA ARG A 117 11.61 -25.60 -5.42
C ARG A 117 12.56 -24.65 -6.13
N GLY A 118 12.03 -23.81 -7.03
CA GLY A 118 12.83 -22.91 -7.85
C GLY A 118 13.45 -23.53 -9.12
N GLU A 119 13.40 -24.86 -9.30
CA GLU A 119 13.93 -25.53 -10.50
C GLU A 119 13.06 -25.31 -11.75
N GLY A 120 11.78 -24.95 -11.55
CA GLY A 120 10.88 -24.65 -12.66
C GLY A 120 10.30 -25.86 -13.38
N LYS A 121 10.34 -27.03 -12.79
CA LYS A 121 9.73 -28.26 -13.33
C LYS A 121 8.27 -28.35 -12.88
N TRP A 122 7.36 -28.04 -13.78
CA TRP A 122 5.92 -27.99 -13.52
C TRP A 122 5.18 -29.02 -14.38
N GLU A 123 4.15 -29.63 -13.79
CA GLU A 123 3.19 -30.49 -14.48
C GLU A 123 1.79 -29.90 -14.37
N ARG A 124 1.07 -29.83 -15.49
CA ARG A 124 -0.35 -29.45 -15.50
C ARG A 124 -1.18 -30.59 -14.91
N ILE A 125 -2.08 -30.25 -14.00
CA ILE A 125 -3.08 -31.17 -13.42
C ILE A 125 -4.47 -30.56 -13.57
N SER A 126 -5.50 -31.39 -13.35
CA SER A 126 -6.89 -30.90 -13.30
C SER A 126 -7.17 -30.10 -12.02
N TRP A 127 -8.25 -29.34 -12.03
CA TRP A 127 -8.72 -28.65 -10.82
C TRP A 127 -9.10 -29.65 -9.70
N GLU A 128 -9.68 -30.78 -10.04
CA GLU A 128 -10.05 -31.82 -9.07
C GLU A 128 -8.80 -32.34 -8.35
N GLU A 129 -7.79 -32.79 -9.13
CA GLU A 129 -6.52 -33.25 -8.59
C GLU A 129 -5.81 -32.18 -7.75
N ALA A 130 -5.85 -30.91 -8.20
CA ALA A 130 -5.18 -29.80 -7.52
C ALA A 130 -5.82 -29.49 -6.16
N LEU A 131 -7.15 -29.47 -6.10
CA LEU A 131 -7.90 -29.17 -4.88
C LEU A 131 -7.86 -30.34 -3.89
N ASP A 132 -7.94 -31.58 -4.38
CA ASP A 132 -7.78 -32.77 -3.55
C ASP A 132 -6.36 -32.84 -2.94
N TYR A 133 -5.34 -32.56 -3.75
CA TYR A 133 -3.95 -32.50 -3.28
C TYR A 133 -3.76 -31.38 -2.24
N ALA A 134 -4.29 -30.18 -2.48
CA ALA A 134 -4.20 -29.07 -1.54
C ALA A 134 -4.86 -29.41 -0.20
N ALA A 135 -6.09 -29.94 -0.23
CA ALA A 135 -6.82 -30.33 0.95
C ALA A 135 -6.10 -31.44 1.74
N GLU A 136 -5.58 -32.46 1.05
CA GLU A 136 -4.81 -33.53 1.67
C GLU A 136 -3.55 -32.99 2.37
N GLN A 137 -2.78 -32.10 1.73
CA GLN A 137 -1.56 -31.55 2.33
C GLN A 137 -1.87 -30.63 3.53
N LEU A 138 -2.91 -29.77 3.44
CA LEU A 138 -3.35 -28.95 4.57
C LEU A 138 -3.80 -29.81 5.74
N GLN A 139 -4.56 -30.88 5.49
CA GLN A 139 -5.01 -31.80 6.52
C GLN A 139 -3.83 -32.55 7.17
N LYS A 140 -2.86 -33.04 6.39
CA LYS A 140 -1.65 -33.67 6.91
C LYS A 140 -0.84 -32.75 7.85
N ILE A 141 -0.75 -31.46 7.51
CA ILE A 141 -0.10 -30.47 8.36
C ILE A 141 -0.90 -30.27 9.65
N ALA A 142 -2.22 -30.13 9.54
CA ALA A 142 -3.10 -29.99 10.69
C ALA A 142 -3.01 -31.20 11.64
N ASP A 143 -2.97 -32.39 11.12
CA ASP A 143 -2.86 -33.64 11.90
C ASP A 143 -1.50 -33.79 12.59
N LYS A 144 -0.42 -33.38 11.90
CA LYS A 144 0.95 -33.54 12.40
C LYS A 144 1.39 -32.44 13.35
N TYR A 145 1.00 -31.18 13.07
CA TYR A 145 1.52 -29.99 13.76
C TYR A 145 0.43 -29.10 14.40
N THR A 146 -0.83 -29.44 14.28
CA THR A 146 -2.01 -28.62 14.55
C THR A 146 -2.41 -27.74 13.37
N ARG A 147 -3.64 -27.22 13.39
CA ARG A 147 -4.15 -26.31 12.36
C ARG A 147 -3.37 -24.98 12.30
N CYS A 148 -2.84 -24.52 13.46
CA CYS A 148 -1.94 -23.36 13.51
C CYS A 148 -0.58 -23.59 12.81
N GLY A 149 -0.28 -24.83 12.38
CA GLY A 149 0.88 -25.16 11.55
C GLY A 149 0.82 -24.59 10.12
N VAL A 150 -0.22 -23.83 9.76
CA VAL A 150 -0.38 -23.18 8.45
C VAL A 150 -0.35 -21.67 8.59
N LEU A 151 0.57 -21.02 7.85
CA LEU A 151 0.59 -19.56 7.64
C LEU A 151 -0.32 -19.20 6.46
N PHE A 152 -1.22 -18.24 6.67
CA PHE A 152 -2.02 -17.64 5.62
C PHE A 152 -1.49 -16.25 5.28
N SER A 153 -1.23 -15.99 4.00
CA SER A 153 -0.72 -14.71 3.52
C SER A 153 -1.62 -14.14 2.43
N PRO A 154 -2.74 -13.49 2.81
CA PRO A 154 -3.61 -12.84 1.85
C PRO A 154 -3.06 -11.47 1.43
N GLY A 155 -2.91 -11.26 0.12
CA GLY A 155 -2.56 -9.96 -0.45
C GLY A 155 -3.72 -8.97 -0.47
N THR A 156 -3.45 -7.73 -0.87
CA THR A 156 -4.48 -6.70 -0.97
C THR A 156 -5.43 -6.98 -2.15
N ASP A 157 -6.60 -7.49 -1.84
CA ASP A 157 -7.67 -7.84 -2.78
C ASP A 157 -9.04 -7.71 -2.11
N SER A 158 -10.11 -7.64 -2.91
CA SER A 158 -11.48 -7.71 -2.38
C SER A 158 -11.84 -9.10 -1.84
N HIS A 159 -11.18 -10.15 -2.34
CA HIS A 159 -11.37 -11.54 -1.87
C HIS A 159 -10.50 -11.89 -0.64
N THR A 160 -9.64 -11.01 -0.18
CA THR A 160 -8.83 -11.21 1.04
C THR A 160 -9.70 -11.61 2.24
N GLN A 161 -10.89 -11.05 2.38
CA GLN A 161 -11.84 -11.39 3.44
C GLN A 161 -12.26 -12.87 3.43
N PHE A 162 -12.32 -13.51 2.26
CA PHE A 162 -12.64 -14.95 2.17
C PHE A 162 -11.44 -15.83 2.54
N VAL A 163 -10.23 -15.39 2.23
CA VAL A 163 -9.01 -16.10 2.68
C VAL A 163 -8.86 -16.00 4.20
N ARG A 164 -9.15 -14.82 4.80
CA ARG A 164 -9.16 -14.66 6.25
C ARG A 164 -10.24 -15.55 6.90
N ARG A 165 -11.46 -15.51 6.35
CA ARG A 165 -12.54 -16.40 6.80
C ARG A 165 -12.14 -17.88 6.69
N PHE A 166 -11.40 -18.27 5.63
CA PHE A 166 -10.93 -19.63 5.48
C PHE A 166 -9.87 -19.97 6.54
N ALA A 167 -8.92 -19.07 6.83
CA ALA A 167 -7.98 -19.24 7.93
C ALA A 167 -8.69 -19.39 9.28
N ASP A 168 -9.71 -18.57 9.52
CA ASP A 168 -10.52 -18.59 10.74
C ASP A 168 -11.23 -19.95 10.92
N VAL A 169 -11.99 -20.40 9.93
CA VAL A 169 -12.73 -21.68 10.04
C VAL A 169 -11.81 -22.89 9.93
N PHE A 170 -10.66 -22.77 9.26
CA PHE A 170 -9.61 -23.80 9.29
C PHE A 170 -9.00 -23.93 10.69
N GLY A 171 -8.97 -22.84 11.48
CA GLY A 171 -8.47 -22.80 12.85
C GLY A 171 -7.02 -22.38 12.95
N SER A 172 -6.54 -21.49 12.07
CA SER A 172 -5.22 -20.91 12.17
C SER A 172 -5.29 -19.39 12.34
N TYR A 173 -4.72 -18.88 13.44
CA TYR A 173 -4.53 -17.45 13.66
C TYR A 173 -3.30 -16.89 12.96
N ASN A 174 -2.44 -17.72 12.37
CA ASN A 174 -1.24 -17.29 11.67
C ASN A 174 -1.59 -16.65 10.32
N VAL A 175 -2.04 -15.40 10.37
CA VAL A 175 -2.36 -14.57 9.20
C VAL A 175 -1.39 -13.40 9.13
N CYS A 176 -0.62 -13.32 8.04
CA CYS A 176 0.25 -12.18 7.74
C CYS A 176 -0.13 -11.61 6.38
N ASP A 177 -0.76 -10.45 6.39
CA ASP A 177 -1.13 -9.75 5.17
C ASP A 177 -0.15 -8.61 4.81
N HIS A 178 -0.62 -7.69 3.99
CA HIS A 178 0.11 -6.52 3.55
C HIS A 178 0.40 -5.48 4.66
N GLN A 179 -0.28 -5.53 5.81
CA GLN A 179 -0.28 -4.48 6.82
C GLN A 179 1.13 -4.21 7.38
N SER A 180 1.80 -5.25 7.87
CA SER A 180 3.15 -5.14 8.44
C SER A 180 4.22 -4.76 7.42
N LEU A 181 3.96 -4.97 6.14
CA LEU A 181 4.87 -4.63 5.03
C LEU A 181 4.63 -3.21 4.49
N CYS A 182 3.74 -2.40 5.08
CA CYS A 182 3.37 -1.12 4.47
C CYS A 182 3.00 -0.01 5.45
N TYR A 183 2.07 -0.24 6.37
CA TYR A 183 1.43 0.85 7.09
C TYR A 183 1.13 0.57 8.58
N ALA A 184 1.61 -0.51 9.14
CA ALA A 184 1.34 -0.88 10.53
C ALA A 184 1.79 0.23 11.49
N SER A 185 3.00 0.78 11.34
CA SER A 185 3.53 1.85 12.18
C SER A 185 2.70 3.14 12.09
N ARG A 186 2.31 3.52 10.88
CA ARG A 186 1.43 4.69 10.69
C ARG A 186 0.08 4.46 11.35
N ASN A 187 -0.57 3.33 11.09
CA ASN A 187 -1.89 3.07 11.65
C ASN A 187 -1.82 3.00 13.17
N ARG A 188 -0.82 2.31 13.71
CA ARG A 188 -0.66 2.22 15.17
C ARG A 188 -0.48 3.59 15.82
N ALA A 189 0.37 4.43 15.27
CA ALA A 189 0.60 5.77 15.77
C ALA A 189 -0.69 6.62 15.84
N PHE A 190 -1.49 6.60 14.79
CA PHE A 190 -2.73 7.37 14.75
C PHE A 190 -3.86 6.74 15.58
N LEU A 191 -3.97 5.41 15.61
CA LEU A 191 -4.92 4.71 16.48
C LEU A 191 -4.65 4.99 17.95
N ASP A 192 -3.38 5.00 18.39
CA ASP A 192 -3.02 5.29 19.76
C ASP A 192 -3.13 6.78 20.11
N THR A 193 -3.15 7.67 19.11
CA THR A 193 -3.25 9.12 19.35
C THR A 193 -4.69 9.64 19.20
N PHE A 194 -5.45 9.16 18.21
CA PHE A 194 -6.79 9.66 17.86
C PHE A 194 -7.88 8.58 17.97
N GLY A 195 -7.53 7.34 18.27
CA GLY A 195 -8.47 6.20 18.26
C GLY A 195 -8.88 5.74 16.86
N GLU A 196 -8.38 6.40 15.80
CA GLU A 196 -8.75 6.15 14.43
C GLU A 196 -7.64 6.50 13.44
N VAL A 197 -7.66 5.86 12.26
CA VAL A 197 -6.71 6.16 11.19
C VAL A 197 -7.24 7.33 10.35
N PRO A 198 -6.54 8.47 10.29
CA PRO A 198 -7.07 9.67 9.65
C PRO A 198 -7.02 9.62 8.14
N HIS A 199 -7.93 10.39 7.54
CA HIS A 199 -7.92 10.81 6.14
C HIS A 199 -7.62 12.31 6.05
N PRO A 200 -6.68 12.76 5.20
CA PRO A 200 -6.37 14.17 5.06
C PRO A 200 -7.45 14.90 4.24
N ASP A 201 -7.91 16.05 4.70
CA ASP A 201 -8.72 16.95 3.90
C ASP A 201 -7.84 17.95 3.13
N VAL A 202 -7.15 17.41 2.13
CA VAL A 202 -6.18 18.16 1.33
C VAL A 202 -6.78 19.37 0.63
N LEU A 203 -8.02 19.25 0.12
CA LEU A 203 -8.66 20.27 -0.72
C LEU A 203 -8.91 21.60 0.00
N HIS A 204 -9.22 21.55 1.29
CA HIS A 204 -9.56 22.73 2.09
C HIS A 204 -8.40 23.21 2.97
N SER A 205 -7.24 22.54 2.89
CA SER A 205 -6.06 22.93 3.67
C SER A 205 -5.43 24.22 3.16
N LYS A 206 -4.93 25.03 4.10
CA LYS A 206 -4.12 26.23 3.81
C LYS A 206 -2.63 25.99 3.92
N TYR A 207 -2.24 24.95 4.67
CA TYR A 207 -0.83 24.58 4.85
C TYR A 207 -0.70 23.06 4.99
N ILE A 208 0.15 22.45 4.18
CA ILE A 208 0.42 21.00 4.23
C ILE A 208 1.92 20.77 4.38
N LEU A 209 2.32 20.18 5.50
CA LEU A 209 3.68 19.72 5.73
C LEU A 209 3.77 18.22 5.42
N ILE A 210 4.59 17.85 4.44
CA ILE A 210 4.75 16.45 3.97
C ILE A 210 6.16 15.99 4.33
N ALA A 211 6.28 14.91 5.10
CA ALA A 211 7.57 14.29 5.43
C ALA A 211 7.65 12.87 4.87
N GLY A 212 8.69 12.59 4.08
CA GLY A 212 9.02 11.28 3.52
C GLY A 212 7.89 10.63 2.72
N ALA A 213 6.98 11.41 2.16
CA ALA A 213 5.86 10.91 1.35
C ALA A 213 5.87 11.54 -0.05
N ASN A 214 5.59 10.72 -1.06
CA ASN A 214 5.56 11.17 -2.46
C ASN A 214 4.17 10.88 -3.10
N PRO A 215 3.11 11.57 -2.69
CA PRO A 215 1.75 11.33 -3.19
C PRO A 215 1.62 11.48 -4.70
N LEU A 216 2.39 12.36 -5.35
CA LEU A 216 2.34 12.56 -6.80
C LEU A 216 2.84 11.34 -7.60
N GLU A 217 3.56 10.42 -7.00
CA GLU A 217 3.96 9.14 -7.61
C GLU A 217 3.24 7.94 -6.99
N ALA A 218 2.84 8.05 -5.74
CA ALA A 218 2.31 6.92 -4.98
C ALA A 218 0.84 6.62 -5.29
N ILE A 219 -0.07 7.27 -4.61
CA ILE A 219 -1.51 7.13 -4.80
C ILE A 219 -2.00 8.38 -5.51
N MET A 220 -1.89 8.38 -6.84
CA MET A 220 -2.09 9.56 -7.65
C MET A 220 -3.54 10.12 -7.65
N THR A 221 -4.49 9.33 -7.24
CA THR A 221 -5.89 9.75 -7.09
C THR A 221 -6.41 9.31 -5.73
N PRO A 222 -7.10 10.13 -4.98
CA PRO A 222 -7.53 11.51 -5.27
C PRO A 222 -6.48 12.57 -4.89
N ASP A 223 -5.50 12.29 -4.03
CA ASP A 223 -4.66 13.28 -3.35
C ASP A 223 -3.92 14.24 -4.30
N THR A 224 -3.41 13.73 -5.44
CA THR A 224 -2.69 14.58 -6.39
C THR A 224 -3.54 15.71 -6.97
N PRO A 225 -4.74 15.46 -7.54
CA PRO A 225 -5.58 16.54 -8.04
C PRO A 225 -6.08 17.47 -6.92
N ASP A 226 -6.29 16.95 -5.71
CA ASP A 226 -6.70 17.74 -4.56
C ASP A 226 -5.57 18.68 -4.11
N MET A 227 -4.31 18.22 -4.07
CA MET A 227 -3.13 19.06 -3.79
C MET A 227 -2.96 20.18 -4.82
N ILE A 228 -3.11 19.87 -6.11
CA ILE A 228 -3.01 20.87 -7.18
C ILE A 228 -4.11 21.94 -7.05
N GLU A 229 -5.32 21.54 -6.68
CA GLU A 229 -6.44 22.47 -6.48
C GLU A 229 -6.25 23.30 -5.23
N ALA A 230 -5.80 22.71 -4.12
CA ALA A 230 -5.49 23.41 -2.88
C ALA A 230 -4.43 24.50 -3.10
N GLN A 231 -3.34 24.20 -3.83
CA GLN A 231 -2.31 25.19 -4.19
C GLN A 231 -2.88 26.35 -5.01
N LYS A 232 -3.77 26.06 -5.98
CA LYS A 232 -4.45 27.14 -6.75
C LYS A 232 -5.30 28.04 -5.86
N ASN A 233 -5.80 27.51 -4.76
CA ASN A 233 -6.58 28.23 -3.76
C ASN A 233 -5.72 28.86 -2.65
N GLY A 234 -4.39 28.84 -2.80
CA GLY A 234 -3.44 29.51 -1.89
C GLY A 234 -2.88 28.62 -0.78
N CYS A 235 -3.10 27.30 -0.82
CA CYS A 235 -2.47 26.38 0.11
C CYS A 235 -0.95 26.34 -0.12
N LYS A 236 -0.17 26.51 0.94
CA LYS A 236 1.29 26.31 0.93
C LYS A 236 1.62 24.84 1.21
N ILE A 237 2.45 24.24 0.38
CA ILE A 237 2.94 22.86 0.55
C ILE A 237 4.45 22.88 0.79
N VAL A 238 4.87 22.35 1.93
CA VAL A 238 6.28 22.18 2.31
C VAL A 238 6.61 20.69 2.37
N VAL A 239 7.73 20.29 1.77
CA VAL A 239 8.17 18.89 1.72
C VAL A 239 9.51 18.70 2.40
N LEU A 240 9.58 17.73 3.29
CA LEU A 240 10.80 17.20 3.90
C LEU A 240 11.08 15.82 3.30
N ASP A 241 12.12 15.69 2.51
CA ASP A 241 12.49 14.41 1.87
C ASP A 241 14.00 14.41 1.58
N PRO A 242 14.73 13.32 1.79
CA PRO A 242 16.14 13.21 1.43
C PRO A 242 16.37 13.29 -0.08
N ARG A 243 15.32 13.19 -0.88
CA ARG A 243 15.34 13.23 -2.34
C ARG A 243 14.43 14.34 -2.88
N PHE A 244 14.84 14.97 -3.97
CA PHE A 244 13.99 15.88 -4.75
C PHE A 244 12.96 15.11 -5.58
N THR A 245 11.92 14.62 -4.89
CA THR A 245 10.83 13.82 -5.49
C THR A 245 9.92 14.67 -6.39
N LYS A 246 9.01 14.02 -7.14
CA LYS A 246 7.99 14.75 -7.92
C LYS A 246 7.04 15.56 -7.04
N THR A 247 6.82 15.15 -5.81
CA THR A 247 6.06 15.95 -4.84
C THR A 247 6.88 17.16 -4.40
N ALA A 248 8.18 16.99 -4.10
CA ALA A 248 9.10 18.09 -3.80
C ALA A 248 9.19 19.09 -4.96
N ALA A 249 9.31 18.60 -6.19
CA ALA A 249 9.38 19.45 -7.40
C ALA A 249 8.07 20.26 -7.67
N ARG A 250 6.96 19.91 -7.03
CA ARG A 250 5.68 20.61 -7.14
C ARG A 250 5.35 21.43 -5.91
N ALA A 251 6.00 21.19 -4.80
CA ALA A 251 5.82 21.93 -3.55
C ALA A 251 6.29 23.39 -3.66
N ASP A 252 5.84 24.22 -2.73
CA ASP A 252 6.29 25.61 -2.62
C ASP A 252 7.69 25.68 -2.01
N GLU A 253 8.02 24.70 -1.13
CA GLU A 253 9.33 24.55 -0.52
C GLU A 253 9.70 23.07 -0.39
N TRP A 254 10.99 22.78 -0.55
CA TRP A 254 11.60 21.49 -0.26
C TRP A 254 12.83 21.67 0.62
N HIS A 255 12.88 20.91 1.70
CA HIS A 255 14.03 20.84 2.59
C HIS A 255 14.59 19.42 2.56
N GLN A 256 15.89 19.31 2.22
CA GLN A 256 16.59 18.03 2.22
C GLN A 256 16.91 17.62 3.66
N ILE A 257 16.17 16.67 4.18
CA ILE A 257 16.35 16.10 5.51
C ILE A 257 17.32 14.92 5.48
N LYS A 258 18.14 14.75 6.50
CA LYS A 258 18.94 13.52 6.65
C LYS A 258 17.99 12.33 6.91
N PRO A 259 18.12 11.19 6.21
CA PRO A 259 17.22 10.04 6.37
C PRO A 259 17.16 9.53 7.82
N GLY A 260 15.94 9.29 8.33
CA GLY A 260 15.70 8.74 9.67
C GLY A 260 15.66 9.78 10.79
N THR A 261 15.87 11.07 10.50
CA THR A 261 15.86 12.13 11.49
C THR A 261 14.57 12.93 11.58
N ASP A 262 13.52 12.45 10.93
CA ASP A 262 12.19 13.10 10.90
C ASP A 262 11.68 13.42 12.30
N MET A 263 11.90 12.51 13.29
CA MET A 263 11.48 12.74 14.68
C MET A 263 12.16 13.96 15.30
N ALA A 264 13.43 14.21 15.00
CA ALA A 264 14.13 15.39 15.52
C ALA A 264 13.46 16.68 15.03
N PHE A 265 13.11 16.72 13.75
CA PHE A 265 12.38 17.85 13.18
C PHE A 265 11.01 18.02 13.86
N PHE A 266 10.21 16.94 13.99
CA PHE A 266 8.85 17.04 14.54
C PHE A 266 8.82 17.34 16.04
N LEU A 267 9.77 16.86 16.83
CA LEU A 267 9.90 17.23 18.23
C LEU A 267 10.25 18.72 18.40
N ALA A 268 11.16 19.26 17.56
CA ALA A 268 11.47 20.69 17.57
C ALA A 268 10.30 21.55 17.03
N LEU A 269 9.54 21.06 16.05
CA LEU A 269 8.30 21.69 15.61
C LEU A 269 7.29 21.79 16.77
N CYS A 270 7.08 20.69 17.48
CA CYS A 270 6.21 20.64 18.66
C CYS A 270 6.72 21.56 19.79
N HIS A 271 8.04 21.61 20.03
CA HIS A 271 8.63 22.54 20.99
C HIS A 271 8.26 24.00 20.67
N GLU A 272 8.39 24.44 19.42
CA GLU A 272 8.07 25.83 19.02
C GLU A 272 6.57 26.12 19.08
N ILE A 273 5.69 25.14 18.77
CA ILE A 273 4.24 25.29 18.92
C ILE A 273 3.85 25.47 20.41
N VAL A 274 4.37 24.60 21.28
CA VAL A 274 4.14 24.65 22.74
C VAL A 274 4.67 25.96 23.32
N LYS A 275 5.90 26.34 23.02
CA LYS A 275 6.52 27.58 23.48
C LYS A 275 5.77 28.83 23.03
N GLY A 276 5.14 28.79 21.85
CA GLY A 276 4.32 29.86 21.33
C GLY A 276 2.93 29.97 21.98
N ASP A 277 2.57 29.09 22.92
CA ASP A 277 1.28 29.01 23.59
C ASP A 277 0.09 29.04 22.61
N ARG A 278 0.22 28.23 21.53
CA ARG A 278 -0.75 28.24 20.40
C ARG A 278 -1.74 27.09 20.45
N PHE A 279 -1.56 26.14 21.37
CA PHE A 279 -2.47 25.01 21.55
C PHE A 279 -3.63 25.41 22.47
N CYS A 280 -4.86 25.27 22.00
CA CYS A 280 -6.05 25.80 22.67
C CYS A 280 -6.88 24.77 23.44
N CYS A 281 -6.54 23.48 23.42
CA CYS A 281 -7.38 22.41 23.99
C CYS A 281 -6.57 21.39 24.81
N PRO A 282 -5.78 21.81 25.81
CA PRO A 282 -4.96 20.89 26.61
C PRO A 282 -5.82 19.93 27.45
N GLU A 283 -7.02 20.32 27.88
CA GLU A 283 -7.96 19.53 28.66
C GLU A 283 -8.54 18.33 27.91
N ASP A 284 -8.56 18.39 26.56
CA ASP A 284 -9.01 17.30 25.68
C ASP A 284 -7.85 16.39 25.25
N THR A 285 -6.71 16.46 25.95
CA THR A 285 -5.49 15.76 25.53
C THR A 285 -4.79 15.11 26.73
N HIS A 286 -4.74 13.78 26.74
CA HIS A 286 -4.06 13.01 27.75
C HIS A 286 -2.53 13.12 27.59
N GLY A 287 -1.83 13.49 28.69
CA GLY A 287 -0.38 13.61 28.73
C GLY A 287 0.18 14.92 28.18
N TYR A 288 -0.64 15.98 28.02
CA TYR A 288 -0.16 17.25 27.48
C TYR A 288 0.88 17.93 28.39
N GLU A 289 0.64 18.00 29.71
CA GLU A 289 1.56 18.63 30.66
C GLU A 289 2.93 17.91 30.69
N ASP A 290 2.91 16.58 30.69
CA ASP A 290 4.12 15.76 30.62
C ASP A 290 4.88 16.02 29.31
N PHE A 291 4.13 16.21 28.21
CA PHE A 291 4.71 16.47 26.91
C PHE A 291 5.35 17.86 26.80
N VAL A 292 4.77 18.88 27.45
CA VAL A 292 5.38 20.23 27.54
C VAL A 292 6.77 20.17 28.17
N GLU A 293 6.92 19.39 29.25
CA GLU A 293 8.21 19.17 29.88
C GLU A 293 9.14 18.34 28.99
N HIS A 294 8.60 17.29 28.38
CA HIS A 294 9.33 16.38 27.51
C HIS A 294 9.99 17.07 26.31
N VAL A 295 9.28 18.01 25.66
CA VAL A 295 9.82 18.67 24.44
C VAL A 295 10.71 19.88 24.76
N ARG A 296 10.92 20.25 26.02
CA ARG A 296 11.67 21.44 26.41
C ARG A 296 13.06 21.49 25.79
N ASP A 297 13.77 20.38 25.75
CA ASP A 297 15.17 20.30 25.32
C ASP A 297 15.32 20.01 23.82
N TYR A 298 14.24 19.71 23.11
CA TYR A 298 14.23 19.45 21.68
C TYR A 298 14.13 20.77 20.89
N THR A 299 15.14 21.65 21.05
CA THR A 299 15.14 22.98 20.40
C THR A 299 15.41 22.90 18.89
N PRO A 300 15.03 23.91 18.11
CA PRO A 300 15.41 23.98 16.69
C PRO A 300 16.91 23.90 16.42
N GLU A 301 17.74 24.48 17.30
CA GLU A 301 19.21 24.42 17.18
C GLU A 301 19.75 23.01 17.37
N TRP A 302 19.17 22.25 18.30
CA TRP A 302 19.47 20.84 18.46
C TRP A 302 19.02 20.06 17.21
N ALA A 303 17.80 20.28 16.74
CA ALA A 303 17.27 19.58 15.57
C ALA A 303 18.03 19.86 14.29
N GLU A 304 18.56 21.08 14.09
CA GLU A 304 19.42 21.42 12.96
C GLU A 304 20.67 20.52 12.91
N GLN A 305 21.28 20.23 14.05
CA GLN A 305 22.45 19.37 14.12
C GLN A 305 22.10 17.92 13.70
N GLU A 306 20.94 17.46 14.13
CA GLU A 306 20.46 16.10 13.84
C GLU A 306 19.95 15.96 12.40
N CYS A 307 19.00 16.79 11.98
CA CYS A 307 18.28 16.61 10.71
C CYS A 307 18.86 17.41 9.53
N GLY A 308 19.70 18.42 9.80
CA GLY A 308 20.32 19.25 8.78
C GLY A 308 19.44 20.38 8.24
N ILE A 309 18.23 20.55 8.76
CA ILE A 309 17.35 21.67 8.40
C ILE A 309 17.67 22.85 9.32
N PRO A 310 17.92 24.07 8.78
CA PRO A 310 18.26 25.24 9.59
C PRO A 310 17.23 25.54 10.68
N ALA A 311 17.69 25.89 11.88
CA ALA A 311 16.83 26.21 13.03
C ALA A 311 15.84 27.33 12.71
N GLU A 312 16.24 28.32 11.90
CA GLU A 312 15.37 29.41 11.45
C GLU A 312 14.22 28.92 10.57
N ASP A 313 14.45 27.91 9.70
CA ASP A 313 13.42 27.29 8.88
C ASP A 313 12.46 26.48 9.73
N ILE A 314 12.95 25.71 10.73
CA ILE A 314 12.09 24.98 11.67
C ILE A 314 11.15 25.95 12.39
N ARG A 315 11.65 27.08 12.92
CA ARG A 315 10.83 28.11 13.56
C ARG A 315 9.82 28.74 12.62
N ARG A 316 10.25 29.07 11.42
CA ARG A 316 9.40 29.67 10.39
C ARG A 316 8.26 28.71 10.03
N ILE A 317 8.56 27.46 9.76
CA ILE A 317 7.56 26.42 9.44
C ILE A 317 6.59 26.24 10.63
N ALA A 318 7.09 26.19 11.87
CA ALA A 318 6.25 26.10 13.07
C ALA A 318 5.30 27.29 13.21
N ASN A 319 5.77 28.50 12.90
CA ASN A 319 4.95 29.69 12.92
C ASN A 319 3.87 29.65 11.82
N GLU A 320 4.26 29.41 10.59
CA GLU A 320 3.36 29.38 9.44
C GLU A 320 2.25 28.33 9.55
N ILE A 321 2.62 27.09 9.92
CA ILE A 321 1.62 26.02 10.08
C ILE A 321 0.66 26.28 11.23
N SER A 322 1.15 26.89 12.33
CA SER A 322 0.32 27.28 13.48
C SER A 322 -0.62 28.44 13.14
N GLU A 323 -0.20 29.41 12.33
CA GLU A 323 -1.04 30.50 11.87
C GLU A 323 -2.16 30.03 10.93
N ALA A 324 -1.90 28.97 10.16
CA ALA A 324 -2.89 28.35 9.28
C ALA A 324 -3.84 27.38 10.01
N ALA A 325 -3.50 26.95 11.24
CA ALA A 325 -4.33 26.02 12.01
C ALA A 325 -5.71 26.63 12.35
N PRO A 326 -6.79 25.83 12.38
CA PRO A 326 -6.82 24.38 12.20
C PRO A 326 -6.89 23.88 10.74
N GLU A 327 -6.89 24.78 9.75
CA GLU A 327 -6.92 24.46 8.31
C GLU A 327 -5.52 24.12 7.80
N ALA A 328 -4.74 23.39 8.60
CA ALA A 328 -3.38 22.97 8.33
C ALA A 328 -3.14 21.54 8.80
N MET A 329 -2.18 20.85 8.18
CA MET A 329 -1.85 19.48 8.61
C MET A 329 -0.38 19.12 8.40
N VAL A 330 0.11 18.24 9.27
CA VAL A 330 1.18 17.32 8.94
C VAL A 330 0.54 16.15 8.20
N TYR A 331 0.87 15.98 6.93
CA TYR A 331 0.26 14.98 6.06
C TYR A 331 0.51 13.56 6.59
N PRO A 332 -0.53 12.75 6.85
CA PRO A 332 -0.37 11.46 7.53
C PRO A 332 0.37 10.42 6.71
N GLY A 333 0.58 10.62 5.42
CA GLY A 333 1.38 9.78 4.53
C GLY A 333 1.19 8.28 4.69
N ARG A 334 1.99 7.52 3.92
CA ARG A 334 2.17 6.07 4.14
C ARG A 334 3.64 5.78 4.03
N ARG A 335 4.33 4.86 4.39
CA ARG A 335 5.74 4.47 4.15
C ARG A 335 6.78 5.60 4.24
N SER A 336 6.51 6.66 4.97
CA SER A 336 7.49 7.74 5.15
C SER A 336 8.51 7.46 6.26
N SER A 337 8.46 6.28 6.90
CA SER A 337 9.32 5.95 8.03
C SER A 337 9.45 4.44 8.20
N ASP A 338 10.01 3.72 7.31
CA ASP A 338 10.24 2.29 7.46
C ASP A 338 11.59 2.06 8.21
N TYR A 339 11.67 2.55 9.48
CA TYR A 339 12.79 2.45 10.41
C TYR A 339 12.41 1.61 11.64
N GLU A 340 13.37 1.18 12.45
CA GLU A 340 13.11 0.43 13.69
C GLU A 340 12.26 1.21 14.70
N ASN A 341 12.28 2.53 14.63
CA ASN A 341 11.52 3.45 15.48
C ASN A 341 10.34 4.10 14.76
N SER A 342 9.84 3.49 13.70
CA SER A 342 8.89 4.12 12.79
C SER A 342 7.56 4.50 13.44
N THR A 343 7.07 3.73 14.42
CA THR A 343 5.84 4.09 15.15
C THR A 343 6.03 5.37 15.97
N GLN A 344 7.14 5.56 16.66
CA GLN A 344 7.39 6.79 17.42
C GLN A 344 7.67 7.99 16.51
N ILE A 345 8.34 7.81 15.37
CA ILE A 345 8.45 8.85 14.34
C ILE A 345 7.05 9.28 13.90
N ARG A 346 6.17 8.34 13.61
CA ARG A 346 4.79 8.63 13.22
C ARG A 346 3.95 9.24 14.33
N ARG A 347 4.20 8.87 15.57
CA ARG A 347 3.55 9.50 16.73
C ARG A 347 3.96 10.96 16.88
N SER A 348 5.23 11.33 16.66
CA SER A 348 5.63 12.74 16.69
C SER A 348 4.89 13.57 15.63
N MET A 349 4.63 12.99 14.44
CA MET A 349 3.79 13.63 13.42
C MET A 349 2.31 13.70 13.82
N ALA A 350 1.77 12.66 14.46
CA ALA A 350 0.40 12.65 14.97
C ALA A 350 0.21 13.68 16.09
N ILE A 351 1.17 13.78 17.00
CA ILE A 351 1.17 14.76 18.10
C ILE A 351 1.23 16.20 17.54
N ALA A 352 2.03 16.46 16.52
CA ALA A 352 2.01 17.76 15.84
C ALA A 352 0.60 18.11 15.33
N ASN A 353 -0.14 17.15 14.76
CA ASN A 353 -1.54 17.36 14.37
C ASN A 353 -2.48 17.55 15.59
N VAL A 354 -2.22 16.91 16.74
CA VAL A 354 -2.94 17.21 17.99
C VAL A 354 -2.77 18.68 18.37
N LEU A 355 -1.52 19.18 18.35
CA LEU A 355 -1.20 20.56 18.70
C LEU A 355 -1.77 21.59 17.72
N LEU A 356 -1.97 21.23 16.45
CA LEU A 356 -2.66 22.05 15.47
C LEU A 356 -4.19 22.08 15.65
N ASN A 357 -4.73 21.26 16.53
CA ASN A 357 -6.18 21.12 16.80
C ASN A 357 -7.01 20.92 15.52
N ASN A 358 -6.51 20.14 14.59
CA ASN A 358 -7.04 19.98 13.24
C ASN A 358 -7.87 18.70 13.04
N TRP A 359 -8.13 17.93 14.12
CA TRP A 359 -8.93 16.70 14.06
C TRP A 359 -10.40 17.01 13.82
N ASP A 360 -10.99 16.31 12.83
CA ASP A 360 -12.39 16.44 12.38
C ASP A 360 -12.82 17.86 11.98
N ARG A 361 -11.88 18.62 11.40
CA ARG A 361 -12.06 20.00 10.94
C ARG A 361 -11.69 20.15 9.47
N PRO A 362 -12.31 21.14 8.75
CA PRO A 362 -11.93 21.47 7.38
C PRO A 362 -10.44 21.76 7.24
N GLY A 363 -9.82 21.20 6.20
CA GLY A 363 -8.40 21.39 5.90
C GLY A 363 -7.43 20.65 6.82
N GLY A 364 -7.94 19.92 7.81
CA GLY A 364 -7.17 19.11 8.74
C GLY A 364 -7.28 17.61 8.47
N LEU A 365 -7.33 16.84 9.55
CA LEU A 365 -7.48 15.38 9.52
C LEU A 365 -8.92 14.99 9.85
N MET A 366 -9.45 14.03 9.11
CA MET A 366 -10.81 13.49 9.31
C MET A 366 -10.72 12.03 9.70
N GLY A 367 -11.63 11.56 10.55
CA GLY A 367 -11.86 10.13 10.73
C GLY A 367 -12.46 9.47 9.47
N ALA A 368 -12.47 8.15 9.46
CA ALA A 368 -13.04 7.39 8.35
C ALA A 368 -14.53 7.70 8.21
N ARG A 369 -14.96 8.04 6.99
CA ARG A 369 -16.37 8.16 6.65
C ARG A 369 -16.86 6.81 6.14
N GLU A 370 -17.74 6.19 6.89
CA GLU A 370 -18.29 4.90 6.51
C GLU A 370 -19.48 5.07 5.58
N VAL A 371 -19.50 4.25 4.53
CA VAL A 371 -20.62 4.17 3.60
C VAL A 371 -21.77 3.36 4.20
N GLY A 372 -21.51 2.58 5.24
CA GLY A 372 -22.48 1.64 5.83
C GLY A 372 -22.44 0.24 5.20
N VAL A 373 -21.38 -0.08 4.46
CA VAL A 373 -21.15 -1.45 3.97
C VAL A 373 -20.69 -2.32 5.13
N THR A 374 -21.41 -3.39 5.41
CA THR A 374 -21.11 -4.31 6.51
C THR A 374 -20.31 -5.53 6.04
N THR A 375 -19.71 -6.26 6.98
CA THR A 375 -19.15 -7.59 6.69
C THR A 375 -20.18 -8.64 7.10
N PRO A 376 -20.73 -9.40 6.16
CA PRO A 376 -21.73 -10.42 6.47
C PRO A 376 -21.20 -11.48 7.42
N ARG A 377 -21.99 -11.82 8.41
CA ARG A 377 -21.75 -12.92 9.34
C ARG A 377 -22.66 -14.10 8.96
N TYR A 378 -22.19 -14.91 8.03
CA TYR A 378 -22.70 -16.28 7.92
C TYR A 378 -22.22 -17.05 9.16
N SER A 379 -22.74 -18.19 9.50
CA SER A 379 -22.44 -18.98 10.71
C SER A 379 -21.10 -18.65 11.37
N ALA A 380 -21.07 -18.38 12.66
CA ALA A 380 -19.83 -17.98 13.34
C ALA A 380 -18.72 -19.00 13.04
N PRO A 381 -17.51 -18.55 12.69
CA PRO A 381 -16.38 -19.46 12.52
C PRO A 381 -16.18 -20.27 13.79
N PHE A 382 -16.01 -21.57 13.64
CA PHE A 382 -15.74 -22.46 14.76
C PHE A 382 -14.24 -22.77 14.80
N TYR A 383 -13.62 -22.50 15.94
CA TYR A 383 -12.26 -22.92 16.20
C TYR A 383 -12.25 -24.16 17.07
N PRO A 384 -11.32 -25.12 16.81
CA PRO A 384 -11.09 -26.19 17.78
C PRO A 384 -10.71 -25.59 19.15
N ASP A 385 -10.99 -26.34 20.21
CA ASP A 385 -10.77 -25.91 21.57
C ASP A 385 -9.40 -25.28 21.80
N ASN A 386 -9.37 -24.01 22.25
CA ASN A 386 -8.16 -23.27 22.63
C ASN A 386 -6.97 -23.40 21.65
N PRO A 387 -7.08 -22.89 20.42
CA PRO A 387 -5.91 -22.84 19.53
C PRO A 387 -4.82 -21.99 20.19
N PRO A 388 -3.54 -22.31 19.97
CA PRO A 388 -2.46 -21.48 20.45
C PRO A 388 -2.53 -20.08 19.85
N ASP A 389 -2.02 -19.09 20.55
CA ASP A 389 -1.87 -17.74 20.03
C ASP A 389 -1.09 -17.73 18.72
N ARG A 390 -1.27 -16.68 17.93
CA ARG A 390 -0.47 -16.47 16.72
C ARG A 390 1.02 -16.46 17.07
N ALA A 391 1.85 -17.10 16.25
CA ALA A 391 3.26 -17.33 16.57
C ALA A 391 4.12 -16.07 16.76
N ASP A 392 3.65 -14.91 16.31
CA ASP A 392 4.28 -13.60 16.54
C ASP A 392 3.60 -12.76 17.64
N ALA A 393 2.61 -13.31 18.35
CA ALA A 393 1.87 -12.60 19.37
C ALA A 393 2.78 -12.19 20.55
N GLY A 394 2.52 -11.02 21.13
CA GLY A 394 3.22 -10.54 22.31
C GLY A 394 4.68 -10.12 22.13
N VAL A 395 5.23 -10.19 20.93
CA VAL A 395 6.62 -9.78 20.63
C VAL A 395 6.76 -8.24 20.65
N VAL A 396 5.73 -7.52 20.25
CA VAL A 396 5.68 -6.05 20.28
C VAL A 396 4.33 -5.56 20.83
N PRO A 397 4.28 -4.37 21.50
CA PRO A 397 3.08 -3.92 22.23
C PRO A 397 1.91 -3.49 21.33
N GLY A 398 2.20 -3.08 20.13
CA GLY A 398 1.24 -2.51 19.18
C GLY A 398 0.90 -3.43 18.01
N MET A 399 1.11 -4.75 18.14
CA MET A 399 0.70 -5.72 17.11
C MET A 399 -0.82 -5.63 16.88
N PHE A 400 -1.22 -5.82 15.63
CA PHE A 400 -2.62 -5.89 15.28
C PHE A 400 -3.16 -7.31 15.48
N ASP A 401 -4.38 -7.41 16.01
CA ASP A 401 -4.99 -8.71 16.31
C ASP A 401 -5.32 -9.51 15.04
N ASP A 402 -5.68 -8.80 13.98
CA ASP A 402 -6.15 -9.39 12.72
C ASP A 402 -5.04 -9.73 11.73
N SER A 403 -3.80 -9.25 11.95
CA SER A 403 -2.66 -9.54 11.05
C SER A 403 -1.33 -9.45 11.76
N GLY A 404 -0.52 -10.48 11.60
CA GLY A 404 0.83 -10.55 12.14
C GLY A 404 1.87 -9.76 11.36
N SER A 405 3.07 -9.69 11.95
CA SER A 405 4.26 -9.16 11.29
C SER A 405 4.98 -10.27 10.52
N PHE A 406 5.10 -10.12 9.21
CA PHE A 406 5.78 -11.13 8.40
C PHE A 406 7.22 -11.40 8.85
N HIS A 407 7.96 -10.37 9.27
CA HIS A 407 9.35 -10.53 9.71
C HIS A 407 9.45 -11.30 11.03
N ILE A 408 8.58 -11.01 11.99
CA ILE A 408 8.53 -11.72 13.27
C ILE A 408 8.05 -13.15 13.03
N MET A 409 7.01 -13.34 12.23
CA MET A 409 6.49 -14.66 11.84
C MET A 409 7.56 -15.51 11.14
N ARG A 410 8.35 -14.92 10.23
CA ARG A 410 9.46 -15.61 9.56
C ARG A 410 10.51 -16.08 10.56
N GLU A 411 10.89 -15.24 11.53
CA GLU A 411 11.83 -15.64 12.57
C GLU A 411 11.24 -16.74 13.47
N ALA A 412 9.97 -16.69 13.81
CA ALA A 412 9.27 -17.74 14.55
C ALA A 412 9.30 -19.09 13.78
N ILE A 413 9.03 -19.07 12.48
CA ILE A 413 9.10 -20.24 11.60
C ILE A 413 10.50 -20.81 11.54
N LEU A 414 11.52 -19.97 11.37
CA LEU A 414 12.92 -20.41 11.28
C LEU A 414 13.40 -21.07 12.58
N LYS A 415 12.95 -20.57 13.73
CA LYS A 415 13.26 -21.08 15.06
C LYS A 415 12.35 -22.22 15.52
N GLU A 416 11.21 -22.39 14.87
CA GLU A 416 10.14 -23.31 15.28
C GLU A 416 9.58 -22.98 16.68
N ASP A 417 9.57 -21.71 17.00
CA ASP A 417 9.15 -21.18 18.30
C ASP A 417 8.03 -20.13 18.09
N PRO A 418 6.88 -20.24 18.76
CA PRO A 418 6.53 -21.17 19.87
C PRO A 418 6.10 -22.58 19.42
N TYR A 419 5.88 -22.80 18.14
CA TYR A 419 5.51 -24.10 17.55
C TYR A 419 5.86 -24.16 16.07
N PRO A 420 5.97 -25.38 15.48
CA PRO A 420 6.27 -25.52 14.06
C PRO A 420 5.14 -25.01 13.15
N ILE A 421 5.48 -24.17 12.17
CA ILE A 421 4.63 -23.80 11.03
C ILE A 421 5.27 -24.40 9.78
N ARG A 422 4.51 -25.24 9.06
CA ARG A 422 4.99 -26.06 7.97
C ARG A 422 4.18 -25.93 6.68
N GLY A 423 3.04 -25.24 6.74
CA GLY A 423 2.23 -24.92 5.59
C GLY A 423 2.23 -23.43 5.29
N TRP A 424 2.19 -23.07 4.03
CA TRP A 424 2.03 -21.69 3.59
C TRP A 424 0.95 -21.58 2.51
N PHE A 425 -0.15 -20.94 2.86
CA PHE A 425 -1.24 -20.60 1.95
C PHE A 425 -1.08 -19.14 1.51
N SER A 426 -0.62 -18.93 0.28
CA SER A 426 -0.31 -17.62 -0.27
C SER A 426 -1.36 -17.22 -1.31
N PHE A 427 -1.91 -16.02 -1.20
CA PHE A 427 -2.86 -15.46 -2.14
C PHE A 427 -2.42 -14.05 -2.56
N LYS A 428 -2.11 -13.86 -3.85
CA LYS A 428 -1.81 -12.56 -4.44
C LYS A 428 -0.68 -11.81 -3.68
N THR A 429 0.30 -12.53 -3.18
CA THR A 429 1.50 -11.99 -2.51
C THR A 429 2.78 -12.49 -3.18
N ASN A 430 3.81 -11.65 -3.18
CA ASN A 430 5.13 -12.00 -3.72
C ASN A 430 6.23 -11.61 -2.74
N PHE A 431 6.27 -12.28 -1.57
CA PHE A 431 7.21 -11.95 -0.49
C PHE A 431 8.67 -12.16 -0.89
N LEU A 432 8.97 -13.11 -1.77
CA LEU A 432 10.34 -13.30 -2.28
C LEU A 432 10.88 -12.10 -3.08
N GLN A 433 9.99 -11.22 -3.56
CA GLN A 433 10.38 -9.99 -4.24
C GLN A 433 10.19 -8.73 -3.39
N THR A 434 9.31 -8.78 -2.38
CA THR A 434 8.88 -7.56 -1.67
C THR A 434 9.31 -7.48 -0.22
N ALA A 435 9.55 -8.62 0.44
CA ALA A 435 9.98 -8.66 1.84
C ALA A 435 11.51 -8.60 1.93
N PRO A 436 12.08 -7.69 2.73
CA PRO A 436 13.52 -7.61 2.95
C PRO A 436 14.15 -8.93 3.38
N ASN A 437 15.40 -9.14 2.98
CA ASN A 437 16.20 -10.34 3.22
C ASN A 437 15.59 -11.57 2.56
N ARG A 438 15.71 -11.63 1.22
CA ARG A 438 15.22 -12.75 0.40
C ARG A 438 15.83 -14.07 0.85
N ARG A 439 17.10 -14.08 1.24
CA ARG A 439 17.80 -15.29 1.72
C ARG A 439 17.05 -15.93 2.90
N LYS A 440 16.71 -15.15 3.94
CA LYS A 440 15.92 -15.67 5.07
C LYS A 440 14.53 -16.14 4.65
N THR A 441 13.91 -15.49 3.66
CA THR A 441 12.62 -15.93 3.14
C THR A 441 12.77 -17.27 2.38
N LEU A 442 13.87 -17.48 1.67
CA LEU A 442 14.17 -18.79 1.04
C LEU A 442 14.46 -19.86 2.09
N GLU A 443 15.21 -19.55 3.15
CA GLU A 443 15.40 -20.46 4.30
C GLU A 443 14.04 -20.85 4.94
N MET A 444 13.10 -19.90 5.04
CA MET A 444 11.73 -20.20 5.49
C MET A 444 10.99 -21.12 4.50
N VAL A 445 11.13 -20.87 3.20
CA VAL A 445 10.56 -21.74 2.15
C VAL A 445 11.07 -23.18 2.28
N GLU A 446 12.34 -23.40 2.59
CA GLU A 446 12.93 -24.74 2.80
C GLU A 446 12.34 -25.45 4.02
N LYS A 447 11.89 -24.72 5.03
CA LYS A 447 11.23 -25.26 6.22
C LYS A 447 9.80 -25.77 5.95
N MET A 448 9.15 -25.33 4.88
CA MET A 448 7.76 -25.68 4.60
C MET A 448 7.62 -27.10 4.06
N ASP A 449 6.66 -27.86 4.61
CA ASP A 449 6.26 -29.16 4.06
C ASP A 449 5.37 -28.95 2.81
N PHE A 450 4.57 -27.86 2.76
CA PHE A 450 3.69 -27.54 1.65
C PHE A 450 3.46 -26.03 1.46
N ILE A 451 3.55 -25.57 0.21
CA ILE A 451 3.24 -24.18 -0.18
C ILE A 451 2.25 -24.20 -1.34
N VAL A 452 1.09 -23.60 -1.15
CA VAL A 452 0.12 -23.33 -2.22
C VAL A 452 0.04 -21.85 -2.50
N ASN A 453 0.07 -21.49 -3.78
CA ASN A 453 -0.03 -20.11 -4.23
C ASN A 453 -1.21 -19.92 -5.19
N ILE A 454 -2.02 -18.89 -4.94
CA ILE A 454 -3.14 -18.49 -5.80
C ILE A 454 -2.79 -17.12 -6.39
N ASP A 455 -2.50 -17.06 -7.69
CA ASP A 455 -2.14 -15.82 -8.38
C ASP A 455 -2.56 -15.85 -9.86
N ILE A 456 -2.43 -14.72 -10.54
CA ILE A 456 -2.66 -14.59 -11.99
C ILE A 456 -1.38 -14.83 -12.81
N LEU A 457 -0.20 -14.72 -12.18
CA LEU A 457 1.11 -14.84 -12.79
C LEU A 457 1.99 -15.81 -11.99
N MET A 458 3.01 -16.37 -12.63
CA MET A 458 4.04 -17.15 -11.98
C MET A 458 5.06 -16.20 -11.29
N THR A 459 4.65 -15.60 -10.16
CA THR A 459 5.50 -14.71 -9.36
C THR A 459 6.69 -15.47 -8.72
N ASP A 460 7.64 -14.76 -8.11
CA ASP A 460 8.77 -15.44 -7.44
C ASP A 460 8.28 -16.36 -6.32
N THR A 461 7.27 -15.94 -5.54
CA THR A 461 6.68 -16.81 -4.51
C THR A 461 5.95 -18.01 -5.13
N ALA A 462 5.24 -17.83 -6.25
CA ALA A 462 4.62 -18.94 -6.98
C ALA A 462 5.67 -19.90 -7.55
N TRP A 463 6.80 -19.40 -8.03
CA TRP A 463 7.89 -20.18 -8.59
C TRP A 463 8.54 -21.13 -7.58
N TYR A 464 8.50 -20.76 -6.29
CA TYR A 464 9.01 -21.59 -5.19
C TYR A 464 7.89 -22.36 -4.44
N SER A 465 6.66 -22.38 -4.96
CA SER A 465 5.54 -23.13 -4.38
C SER A 465 5.50 -24.57 -4.83
N ASP A 466 4.71 -25.42 -4.17
CA ASP A 466 4.47 -26.82 -4.53
C ASP A 466 3.25 -26.97 -5.44
N LEU A 467 2.27 -26.09 -5.26
CA LEU A 467 1.05 -26.05 -6.05
C LEU A 467 0.72 -24.59 -6.41
N VAL A 468 0.44 -24.34 -7.68
CA VAL A 468 0.05 -23.02 -8.19
C VAL A 468 -1.33 -23.12 -8.82
N LEU A 469 -2.26 -22.30 -8.31
CA LEU A 469 -3.67 -22.25 -8.72
C LEU A 469 -3.96 -20.96 -9.49
N PRO A 470 -4.37 -21.04 -10.76
CA PRO A 470 -4.57 -19.88 -11.62
C PRO A 470 -5.84 -19.11 -11.23
N ALA A 471 -5.66 -17.87 -10.75
CA ALA A 471 -6.77 -16.96 -10.48
C ALA A 471 -7.19 -16.17 -11.73
N VAL A 472 -8.46 -15.76 -11.77
CA VAL A 472 -8.97 -14.79 -12.72
C VAL A 472 -8.53 -13.37 -12.38
N THR A 473 -8.43 -12.50 -13.38
CA THR A 473 -8.23 -11.06 -13.15
C THR A 473 -9.53 -10.39 -12.66
N PHE A 474 -9.41 -9.17 -12.17
CA PHE A 474 -10.55 -8.41 -11.65
C PHE A 474 -11.61 -8.07 -12.72
N LEU A 475 -11.30 -8.21 -14.03
CA LEU A 475 -12.24 -8.00 -15.12
C LEU A 475 -13.06 -9.26 -15.46
N GLU A 476 -12.74 -10.39 -14.84
CA GLU A 476 -13.32 -11.72 -15.14
C GLU A 476 -14.14 -12.28 -13.96
N ARG A 477 -14.28 -11.55 -12.86
CA ARG A 477 -14.89 -12.11 -11.63
C ARG A 477 -15.91 -11.18 -10.98
N ASP A 478 -16.74 -11.79 -10.17
CA ASP A 478 -17.58 -11.11 -9.19
C ASP A 478 -16.79 -10.80 -7.93
N ASP A 479 -16.90 -9.58 -7.45
CA ASP A 479 -16.29 -9.15 -6.19
C ASP A 479 -17.36 -8.70 -5.20
N PRO A 480 -17.10 -8.80 -3.89
CA PRO A 480 -17.93 -8.17 -2.87
C PRO A 480 -17.95 -6.65 -3.04
N VAL A 481 -18.95 -6.00 -2.44
CA VAL A 481 -18.98 -4.54 -2.36
C VAL A 481 -17.75 -4.06 -1.58
N SER A 482 -17.06 -3.11 -2.16
CA SER A 482 -15.89 -2.49 -1.55
C SER A 482 -16.21 -1.05 -1.18
N ALA A 483 -16.19 -0.74 0.11
CA ALA A 483 -16.15 0.63 0.58
C ALA A 483 -14.83 1.28 0.15
N MET A 484 -14.93 2.47 -0.42
CA MET A 484 -13.79 3.25 -0.86
C MET A 484 -13.67 4.48 0.02
N GLN A 485 -12.65 4.50 0.84
CA GLN A 485 -12.30 5.70 1.59
C GLN A 485 -11.59 6.67 0.64
N GLY A 486 -12.00 7.92 0.66
CA GLY A 486 -11.38 9.00 -0.12
C GLY A 486 -10.84 10.08 0.77
N SER A 487 -9.97 10.93 0.24
CA SER A 487 -9.75 12.25 0.79
C SER A 487 -11.04 13.06 0.65
N SER A 488 -11.21 14.08 1.49
CA SER A 488 -12.25 15.11 1.34
C SER A 488 -13.68 14.56 1.28
N ALA A 489 -14.13 13.93 2.38
CA ALA A 489 -15.55 13.68 2.67
C ALA A 489 -16.35 12.89 1.62
N CYS A 490 -15.73 11.97 0.91
CA CYS A 490 -16.40 11.18 -0.10
C CYS A 490 -16.50 9.70 0.32
N ALA A 491 -17.47 9.38 1.19
CA ALA A 491 -17.82 8.00 1.50
C ALA A 491 -18.51 7.37 0.29
N CYS A 492 -17.89 6.38 -0.34
CA CYS A 492 -18.47 5.71 -1.49
C CYS A 492 -18.18 4.22 -1.50
N ALA A 493 -19.02 3.47 -2.20
CA ALA A 493 -18.86 2.04 -2.43
C ALA A 493 -18.95 1.72 -3.91
N SER A 494 -18.30 0.65 -4.33
CA SER A 494 -18.42 0.08 -5.65
C SER A 494 -18.30 -1.42 -5.60
N MET A 495 -18.75 -2.08 -6.64
CA MET A 495 -18.59 -3.52 -6.85
C MET A 495 -18.02 -3.79 -8.23
N ARG A 496 -17.59 -5.02 -8.45
CA ARG A 496 -17.19 -5.52 -9.76
C ARG A 496 -18.06 -6.70 -10.14
N GLU A 497 -18.55 -6.67 -11.35
CA GLU A 497 -19.16 -7.82 -12.02
C GLU A 497 -18.27 -8.21 -13.20
N PRO A 498 -18.31 -9.46 -13.67
CA PRO A 498 -17.48 -9.90 -14.79
C PRO A 498 -17.73 -9.06 -16.03
N VAL A 499 -16.71 -8.40 -16.55
CA VAL A 499 -16.77 -7.69 -17.82
C VAL A 499 -16.67 -8.68 -18.98
N VAL A 500 -15.85 -9.72 -18.80
CA VAL A 500 -15.67 -10.84 -19.74
C VAL A 500 -15.69 -12.16 -18.98
N PRO A 501 -16.05 -13.28 -19.65
CA PRO A 501 -15.91 -14.60 -19.07
C PRO A 501 -14.48 -14.90 -18.65
N ALA A 502 -14.31 -15.78 -17.65
CA ALA A 502 -13.00 -16.27 -17.24
C ALA A 502 -12.23 -16.83 -18.44
N MET A 503 -10.99 -16.41 -18.61
CA MET A 503 -10.08 -16.91 -19.65
C MET A 503 -9.35 -18.16 -19.13
N PHE A 504 -9.07 -19.07 -20.05
CA PHE A 504 -8.35 -20.32 -19.73
C PHE A 504 -9.14 -21.18 -18.68
N GLU A 505 -8.41 -21.91 -17.85
CA GLU A 505 -8.99 -22.68 -16.73
C GLU A 505 -8.99 -21.89 -15.42
N SER A 506 -8.69 -20.57 -15.45
CA SER A 506 -8.63 -19.75 -14.22
C SER A 506 -9.96 -19.71 -13.50
N LYS A 507 -9.90 -19.63 -12.17
CA LYS A 507 -11.09 -19.59 -11.30
C LYS A 507 -11.06 -18.37 -10.38
N SER A 508 -12.24 -17.95 -9.93
CA SER A 508 -12.33 -16.94 -8.88
C SER A 508 -11.69 -17.43 -7.59
N PRO A 509 -10.92 -16.61 -6.87
CA PRO A 509 -10.39 -16.99 -5.57
C PRO A 509 -11.49 -17.44 -4.58
N PHE A 510 -12.66 -16.83 -4.62
CA PHE A 510 -13.80 -17.25 -3.81
C PHE A 510 -14.23 -18.69 -4.15
N TRP A 511 -14.36 -19.05 -5.44
CA TRP A 511 -14.66 -20.39 -5.86
C TRP A 511 -13.58 -21.40 -5.39
N ILE A 512 -12.29 -21.03 -5.51
CA ILE A 512 -11.19 -21.92 -5.07
C ILE A 512 -11.33 -22.20 -3.57
N ILE A 513 -11.61 -21.19 -2.77
CA ILE A 513 -11.80 -21.33 -1.32
C ILE A 513 -13.02 -22.17 -0.99
N GLN A 514 -14.17 -21.96 -1.67
CA GLN A 514 -15.36 -22.76 -1.50
C GLN A 514 -15.10 -24.25 -1.75
N GLU A 515 -14.40 -24.57 -2.83
CA GLU A 515 -14.08 -25.94 -3.21
C GLU A 515 -13.08 -26.60 -2.25
N LEU A 516 -12.09 -25.86 -1.76
CA LEU A 516 -11.18 -26.34 -0.71
C LEU A 516 -11.91 -26.55 0.62
N ALA A 517 -12.78 -25.63 1.00
CA ALA A 517 -13.58 -25.73 2.23
C ALA A 517 -14.45 -26.99 2.22
N LYS A 518 -15.12 -27.29 1.09
CA LYS A 518 -15.90 -28.54 0.94
C LYS A 518 -15.08 -29.79 1.19
N ARG A 519 -13.84 -29.84 0.69
CA ARG A 519 -12.92 -30.99 0.84
C ARG A 519 -12.35 -31.17 2.24
N LEU A 520 -12.43 -30.12 3.05
CA LEU A 520 -11.96 -30.07 4.44
C LEU A 520 -13.13 -30.12 5.45
N ASP A 521 -14.34 -30.48 5.01
CA ASP A 521 -15.57 -30.48 5.82
C ASP A 521 -15.90 -29.11 6.45
N LEU A 522 -15.48 -28.01 5.78
CA LEU A 522 -15.74 -26.61 6.18
C LEU A 522 -16.71 -25.91 5.21
N GLY A 523 -17.39 -26.66 4.32
CA GLY A 523 -18.22 -26.12 3.26
C GLY A 523 -19.40 -25.27 3.76
N GLU A 524 -19.97 -25.62 4.91
CA GLU A 524 -21.11 -24.90 5.52
C GLU A 524 -20.80 -23.41 5.79
N PHE A 525 -19.54 -23.06 6.03
CA PHE A 525 -19.11 -21.68 6.26
C PHE A 525 -19.00 -20.84 4.98
N PHE A 526 -19.17 -21.47 3.82
CA PHE A 526 -19.05 -20.84 2.49
C PHE A 526 -20.24 -21.16 1.58
N ASP A 527 -21.35 -21.65 2.15
CA ASP A 527 -22.57 -21.98 1.40
C ASP A 527 -23.41 -20.73 1.13
N PHE A 528 -22.86 -19.84 0.30
CA PHE A 528 -23.50 -18.62 -0.19
C PHE A 528 -22.94 -18.22 -1.55
N THR A 529 -23.74 -17.48 -2.30
CA THR A 529 -23.35 -16.87 -3.57
C THR A 529 -22.77 -15.47 -3.35
N MET A 530 -22.03 -14.94 -4.32
CA MET A 530 -21.52 -13.56 -4.26
C MET A 530 -22.66 -12.53 -4.24
N GLU A 531 -23.79 -12.81 -4.86
CA GLU A 531 -24.95 -11.92 -4.84
C GLU A 531 -25.60 -11.86 -3.46
N GLU A 532 -25.84 -12.99 -2.82
CA GLU A 532 -26.34 -13.05 -1.44
C GLU A 532 -25.38 -12.34 -0.47
N TYR A 533 -24.08 -12.48 -0.70
CA TYR A 533 -23.07 -11.78 0.10
C TYR A 533 -23.19 -10.27 -0.05
N ARG A 534 -23.34 -9.77 -1.29
CA ARG A 534 -23.50 -8.34 -1.58
C ARG A 534 -24.79 -7.78 -0.99
N GLU A 535 -25.89 -8.51 -1.12
CA GLU A 535 -27.18 -8.13 -0.54
C GLU A 535 -27.08 -7.93 0.97
N GLN A 536 -26.41 -8.85 1.66
CA GLN A 536 -26.18 -8.71 3.09
C GLN A 536 -25.20 -7.56 3.42
N GLN A 537 -24.18 -7.32 2.59
CA GLN A 537 -23.26 -6.21 2.81
C GLN A 537 -23.95 -4.83 2.81
N VAL A 538 -25.01 -4.69 2.03
CA VAL A 538 -25.71 -3.41 1.82
C VAL A 538 -27.16 -3.45 2.31
N GLN A 539 -27.52 -4.39 3.18
CA GLN A 539 -28.90 -4.57 3.65
C GLN A 539 -29.51 -3.28 4.25
N ASP A 540 -28.69 -2.44 4.85
CA ASP A 540 -29.08 -1.16 5.45
C ASP A 540 -28.94 0.05 4.48
N LEU A 541 -28.62 -0.21 3.22
CA LEU A 541 -28.40 0.79 2.17
C LEU A 541 -29.38 0.59 1.02
N GLU A 542 -30.54 1.21 1.13
CA GLU A 542 -31.65 1.05 0.18
C GLU A 542 -31.21 1.35 -1.28
N GLY A 543 -31.41 0.41 -2.17
CA GLY A 543 -31.11 0.56 -3.60
C GLY A 543 -29.63 0.65 -3.96
N ALA A 544 -28.70 0.40 -3.03
CA ALA A 544 -27.26 0.60 -3.27
C ALA A 544 -26.70 -0.26 -4.40
N LEU A 545 -27.12 -1.55 -4.52
CA LEU A 545 -26.66 -2.43 -5.61
C LEU A 545 -27.16 -1.94 -6.97
N GLU A 546 -28.43 -1.51 -7.05
CA GLU A 546 -28.99 -0.96 -8.30
C GLU A 546 -28.26 0.30 -8.75
N VAL A 547 -27.95 1.20 -7.81
CA VAL A 547 -27.18 2.43 -8.09
C VAL A 547 -25.77 2.07 -8.56
N MET A 548 -25.10 1.11 -7.92
CA MET A 548 -23.76 0.68 -8.35
C MET A 548 -23.78 0.03 -9.74
N ARG A 549 -24.83 -0.73 -10.11
CA ARG A 549 -24.98 -1.29 -11.45
C ARG A 549 -25.27 -0.22 -12.50
N ARG A 550 -26.06 0.80 -12.14
CA ARG A 550 -26.46 1.88 -13.06
C ARG A 550 -25.37 2.94 -13.25
N ASP A 551 -24.71 3.35 -12.16
CA ASP A 551 -23.80 4.50 -12.11
C ASP A 551 -22.33 4.10 -11.81
N GLY A 552 -22.10 2.84 -11.45
CA GLY A 552 -20.79 2.26 -11.08
C GLY A 552 -20.39 2.51 -9.63
N VAL A 553 -21.00 3.47 -8.95
CA VAL A 553 -20.61 3.90 -7.61
C VAL A 553 -21.83 4.38 -6.83
N TYR A 554 -21.89 4.01 -5.55
CA TYR A 554 -22.86 4.50 -4.58
C TYR A 554 -22.18 5.48 -3.62
N PHE A 555 -22.85 6.58 -3.32
CA PHE A 555 -22.41 7.58 -2.34
C PHE A 555 -23.41 7.65 -1.20
N ASN A 556 -22.90 7.58 0.03
CA ASN A 556 -23.69 7.92 1.19
C ASN A 556 -23.33 9.37 1.60
N PRO A 557 -24.26 10.33 1.51
CA PRO A 557 -24.02 11.69 1.96
C PRO A 557 -23.95 11.71 3.49
N SER A 558 -22.77 11.52 4.06
CA SER A 558 -22.50 11.76 5.48
C SER A 558 -22.02 13.19 5.68
N GLU A 559 -22.23 13.74 6.88
CA GLU A 559 -21.61 15.03 7.25
C GLU A 559 -20.10 14.91 7.14
N ALA A 560 -19.48 15.96 6.59
CA ALA A 560 -18.05 15.93 6.31
C ALA A 560 -17.19 16.14 7.58
N TYR A 561 -17.68 16.93 8.53
CA TYR A 561 -16.94 17.35 9.73
C TYR A 561 -17.83 17.31 10.98
N GLY A 562 -17.20 17.32 12.14
CA GLY A 562 -17.90 17.39 13.43
C GLY A 562 -18.63 16.10 13.83
N ILE A 563 -18.35 14.98 13.20
CA ILE A 563 -19.03 13.70 13.52
C ILE A 563 -18.61 13.11 14.87
N TYR A 564 -17.49 13.57 15.42
CA TYR A 564 -16.98 13.17 16.74
C TYR A 564 -17.28 14.22 17.82
N ALA A 565 -18.03 15.28 17.48
CA ALA A 565 -18.34 16.31 18.45
C ALA A 565 -19.22 15.77 19.59
N GLY A 566 -18.65 15.75 20.80
CA GLY A 566 -19.33 15.27 22.00
C GLY A 566 -19.28 13.75 22.24
N GLU A 567 -18.66 12.99 21.34
CA GLU A 567 -18.44 11.55 21.52
C GLU A 567 -16.99 11.26 21.94
N PRO A 568 -16.75 10.29 22.85
CA PRO A 568 -15.40 9.89 23.21
C PRO A 568 -14.68 9.27 22.01
N LEU A 569 -13.38 9.56 21.87
CA LEU A 569 -12.53 8.91 20.90
C LEU A 569 -12.31 7.43 21.26
N LYS A 570 -11.94 6.60 20.27
CA LYS A 570 -11.64 5.16 20.46
C LYS A 570 -10.22 4.92 21.01
N THR A 571 -9.68 5.87 21.78
CA THR A 571 -8.44 5.76 22.53
C THR A 571 -8.70 5.13 23.91
N LEU A 572 -7.67 4.79 24.66
CA LEU A 572 -7.84 4.23 26.02
C LEU A 572 -8.46 5.25 26.99
N SER A 573 -8.09 6.52 26.87
CA SER A 573 -8.61 7.62 27.71
C SER A 573 -9.94 8.20 27.24
N GLY A 574 -10.37 7.89 26.01
CA GLY A 574 -11.54 8.50 25.37
C GLY A 574 -11.29 9.90 24.79
N ILE A 575 -10.06 10.43 24.89
CA ILE A 575 -9.62 11.72 24.36
C ILE A 575 -8.35 11.55 23.52
N LYS A 576 -7.78 12.60 22.96
CA LYS A 576 -6.50 12.53 22.24
C LYS A 576 -5.38 12.11 23.20
N GLU A 577 -4.48 11.19 22.75
CA GLU A 577 -3.40 10.66 23.60
C GLU A 577 -2.02 11.01 23.07
N ILE A 578 -1.27 11.80 23.83
CA ILE A 578 0.16 12.05 23.63
C ILE A 578 0.98 11.04 24.44
N TYR A 579 0.57 10.75 25.66
CA TYR A 579 1.14 9.72 26.51
C TYR A 579 0.43 8.38 26.29
N SER A 580 1.16 7.31 26.01
CA SER A 580 0.59 5.99 25.77
C SER A 580 0.81 5.05 26.95
N LYS A 581 -0.24 4.78 27.71
CA LYS A 581 -0.21 3.80 28.80
C LYS A 581 0.12 2.39 28.30
N ARG A 582 -0.30 2.02 27.10
CA ARG A 582 0.02 0.73 26.46
C ARG A 582 1.53 0.52 26.34
N TYR A 583 2.27 1.56 25.97
CA TYR A 583 3.72 1.46 25.77
C TYR A 583 4.46 1.42 27.09
N GLU A 584 4.02 2.22 28.05
CA GLU A 584 4.53 2.18 29.43
C GLU A 584 4.36 0.79 30.07
N ASP A 585 3.16 0.20 29.95
CA ASP A 585 2.86 -1.14 30.50
C ASP A 585 3.71 -2.24 29.86
N PHE A 586 4.12 -2.06 28.62
CA PHE A 586 5.03 -2.98 27.92
C PHE A 586 6.51 -2.70 28.23
N GLY A 587 6.83 -1.59 28.90
CA GLY A 587 8.19 -1.19 29.24
C GLY A 587 8.92 -0.46 28.08
N THR A 588 8.16 0.20 27.19
CA THR A 588 8.69 1.07 26.13
C THR A 588 8.33 2.53 26.41
N ASP A 589 9.01 3.48 25.73
CA ASP A 589 8.77 4.90 25.97
C ASP A 589 7.32 5.29 25.64
N PRO A 590 6.58 5.87 26.60
CA PRO A 590 5.17 6.25 26.42
C PRO A 590 4.98 7.45 25.47
N MET A 591 6.01 8.26 25.29
CA MET A 591 6.08 9.40 24.39
C MET A 591 7.24 9.23 23.38
N PRO A 592 7.24 9.91 22.23
CA PRO A 592 8.34 9.85 21.27
C PRO A 592 9.67 10.36 21.88
N VAL A 593 10.62 9.46 22.04
CA VAL A 593 12.00 9.77 22.46
C VAL A 593 12.91 9.62 21.26
N TYR A 594 13.69 10.66 20.97
CA TYR A 594 14.61 10.64 19.86
C TYR A 594 15.82 9.74 20.10
N ASN A 595 15.95 8.75 19.25
CA ASN A 595 17.15 7.94 19.15
C ASN A 595 17.79 8.23 17.80
N PRO A 596 19.06 8.72 17.76
CA PRO A 596 19.70 9.04 16.51
C PRO A 596 19.84 7.79 15.64
N PRO A 597 19.50 7.87 14.34
CA PRO A 597 19.66 6.74 13.44
C PRO A 597 21.13 6.38 13.27
N HIS A 598 21.42 5.10 13.00
CA HIS A 598 22.77 4.67 12.63
C HIS A 598 23.25 5.47 11.43
N LYS A 599 24.55 5.84 11.44
CA LYS A 599 25.17 6.57 10.34
C LYS A 599 25.95 5.60 9.46
N PRO A 600 25.95 5.79 8.13
CA PRO A 600 26.80 5.01 7.25
C PRO A 600 28.29 5.31 7.55
N GLN A 601 29.16 4.34 7.32
CA GLN A 601 30.61 4.54 7.33
C GLN A 601 31.02 5.37 6.10
N GLU A 602 32.32 5.73 5.99
CA GLU A 602 32.79 6.67 4.96
C GLU A 602 32.48 6.23 3.52
N ASP A 603 32.58 4.91 3.25
CA ASP A 603 32.31 4.31 1.94
C ASP A 603 30.99 3.54 1.86
N GLU A 604 30.12 3.73 2.84
CA GLU A 604 28.78 3.17 2.86
C GLU A 604 27.74 4.25 2.60
N PHE A 605 26.62 3.80 2.06
CA PHE A 605 25.46 4.64 1.77
C PHE A 605 24.21 4.03 2.40
N ARG A 606 23.35 4.86 2.96
CA ARG A 606 22.02 4.43 3.37
C ARG A 606 21.18 4.15 2.13
N LEU A 607 20.65 2.94 2.01
CA LEU A 607 19.73 2.58 0.94
C LEU A 607 18.32 2.98 1.30
N VAL A 608 17.76 3.92 0.56
CA VAL A 608 16.33 4.26 0.60
C VAL A 608 15.62 3.63 -0.59
N VAL A 609 14.45 3.09 -0.35
CA VAL A 609 13.67 2.44 -1.39
C VAL A 609 12.30 3.06 -1.53
N GLY A 610 11.74 3.03 -2.73
CA GLY A 610 10.44 3.60 -2.98
C GLY A 610 9.76 3.01 -4.20
N ARG A 611 8.50 3.36 -4.36
CA ARG A 611 7.70 2.90 -5.49
C ARG A 611 7.74 3.93 -6.61
N PRO A 612 8.05 3.54 -7.85
CA PRO A 612 7.97 4.44 -8.99
C PRO A 612 6.51 4.73 -9.37
N ALA A 613 6.30 5.80 -10.14
CA ALA A 613 4.97 6.24 -10.56
C ALA A 613 4.18 5.19 -11.36
N PHE A 614 4.88 4.42 -12.17
CA PHE A 614 4.27 3.49 -13.12
C PHE A 614 3.86 2.15 -12.50
N PHE A 615 4.45 1.74 -11.38
CA PHE A 615 4.22 0.42 -10.81
C PHE A 615 3.66 0.47 -9.39
N THR A 616 3.15 -0.66 -8.93
CA THR A 616 2.67 -0.85 -7.56
C THR A 616 3.33 -2.10 -7.00
N GLN A 617 4.36 -1.93 -6.18
CA GLN A 617 5.13 -3.03 -5.60
C GLN A 617 5.60 -4.01 -6.70
N ALA A 618 5.41 -5.32 -6.50
CA ALA A 618 5.75 -6.37 -7.46
C ALA A 618 4.77 -6.50 -8.67
N ARG A 619 3.89 -5.54 -8.91
CA ARG A 619 2.99 -5.53 -10.09
C ARG A 619 3.65 -4.84 -11.28
N THR A 620 4.84 -5.30 -11.63
CA THR A 620 5.71 -4.70 -12.66
C THR A 620 5.62 -5.43 -14.00
N ASN A 621 5.12 -6.67 -14.03
CA ASN A 621 5.00 -7.48 -15.25
C ASN A 621 3.84 -7.02 -16.14
N ASN A 622 3.96 -5.82 -16.72
CA ASN A 622 2.95 -5.18 -17.56
C ASN A 622 3.60 -4.50 -18.76
N GLU A 623 3.39 -5.04 -19.96
CA GLU A 623 4.00 -4.59 -21.22
C GLU A 623 3.90 -3.08 -21.47
N LEU A 624 2.76 -2.46 -21.15
CA LEU A 624 2.55 -1.04 -21.42
C LEU A 624 3.32 -0.15 -20.44
N LEU A 625 3.43 -0.57 -19.21
CA LEU A 625 4.12 0.22 -18.17
C LEU A 625 5.64 0.04 -18.25
N THR A 626 6.13 -1.12 -18.66
CA THR A 626 7.57 -1.37 -18.86
C THR A 626 8.15 -0.59 -20.04
N GLU A 627 7.31 -0.10 -20.98
CA GLU A 627 7.76 0.86 -22.01
C GLU A 627 8.22 2.21 -21.40
N PHE A 628 7.74 2.58 -20.22
CA PHE A 628 8.13 3.82 -19.53
C PHE A 628 9.29 3.62 -18.56
N MET A 629 9.44 2.42 -18.02
CA MET A 629 10.51 2.05 -17.09
C MET A 629 10.77 0.55 -17.23
N GLU A 630 11.79 0.20 -17.99
CA GLU A 630 12.13 -1.19 -18.29
C GLU A 630 12.83 -1.89 -17.13
N GLU A 631 13.68 -1.18 -16.40
CA GLU A 631 14.44 -1.63 -15.22
C GLU A 631 14.57 -0.51 -14.20
N ASN A 632 14.95 -0.81 -12.97
CA ASN A 632 15.32 0.21 -12.00
C ASN A 632 16.80 0.54 -12.10
N THR A 633 17.16 1.72 -11.58
CA THR A 633 18.53 2.24 -11.50
C THR A 633 18.88 2.54 -10.05
N LEU A 634 20.16 2.61 -9.73
CA LEU A 634 20.65 3.14 -8.47
C LEU A 634 20.86 4.65 -8.63
N HIS A 635 20.03 5.45 -7.97
CA HIS A 635 20.26 6.89 -7.93
C HIS A 635 21.31 7.24 -6.87
N MET A 636 22.29 8.01 -7.24
CA MET A 636 23.39 8.45 -6.38
C MET A 636 23.79 9.87 -6.72
N HIS A 637 24.18 10.65 -5.70
CA HIS A 637 24.69 12.01 -5.92
C HIS A 637 25.98 11.98 -6.75
N PRO A 638 26.14 12.85 -7.79
CA PRO A 638 27.32 12.83 -8.68
C PRO A 638 28.65 12.95 -7.94
N GLU A 639 28.76 13.83 -6.92
CA GLU A 639 29.99 13.98 -6.13
C GLU A 639 30.36 12.68 -5.39
N SER A 640 29.37 11.95 -4.91
CA SER A 640 29.58 10.68 -4.22
C SER A 640 30.03 9.58 -5.18
N ALA A 641 29.41 9.52 -6.36
CA ALA A 641 29.81 8.61 -7.43
C ALA A 641 31.24 8.89 -7.92
N GLN A 642 31.58 10.17 -8.16
CA GLN A 642 32.91 10.57 -8.57
C GLN A 642 33.99 10.20 -7.53
N ARG A 643 33.69 10.33 -6.24
CA ARG A 643 34.61 9.90 -5.16
C ARG A 643 34.95 8.42 -5.26
N LEU A 644 34.00 7.60 -5.71
CA LEU A 644 34.18 6.17 -5.94
C LEU A 644 34.71 5.82 -7.35
N GLY A 645 34.91 6.82 -8.20
CA GLY A 645 35.36 6.62 -9.59
C GLY A 645 34.30 6.01 -10.49
N LEU A 646 33.03 6.23 -10.21
CA LEU A 646 31.89 5.70 -10.96
C LEU A 646 31.36 6.75 -11.95
N GLU A 647 30.85 6.27 -13.09
CA GLU A 647 30.27 7.10 -14.16
C GLU A 647 28.77 6.86 -14.31
N ASP A 648 28.04 7.86 -14.81
CA ASP A 648 26.60 7.77 -15.10
C ASP A 648 26.30 6.68 -16.14
N GLY A 649 25.28 5.87 -15.88
CA GLY A 649 24.91 4.73 -16.72
C GLY A 649 25.78 3.47 -16.55
N GLU A 650 26.81 3.50 -15.71
CA GLU A 650 27.69 2.36 -15.45
C GLU A 650 26.98 1.27 -14.67
N LEU A 651 27.31 -0.01 -14.95
CA LEU A 651 26.80 -1.13 -14.16
C LEU A 651 27.55 -1.20 -12.83
N VAL A 652 26.83 -1.12 -11.74
CA VAL A 652 27.38 -1.17 -10.39
C VAL A 652 26.81 -2.34 -9.60
N GLU A 653 27.60 -2.89 -8.70
CA GLU A 653 27.18 -3.85 -7.68
C GLU A 653 26.85 -3.09 -6.39
N VAL A 654 25.70 -3.39 -5.80
CA VAL A 654 25.23 -2.89 -4.51
C VAL A 654 25.25 -4.05 -3.53
N GLU A 655 25.97 -3.95 -2.44
CA GLU A 655 26.18 -5.02 -1.47
C GLU A 655 25.88 -4.57 -0.04
N SER A 656 25.14 -5.38 0.71
CA SER A 656 24.90 -5.26 2.15
C SER A 656 25.21 -6.55 2.87
N SER A 657 24.96 -6.64 4.17
CA SER A 657 25.07 -7.89 4.93
C SER A 657 24.03 -8.94 4.53
N ALA A 658 22.91 -8.55 3.93
CA ALA A 658 21.86 -9.47 3.47
C ALA A 658 22.22 -10.15 2.16
N GLY A 659 22.87 -9.45 1.24
CA GLY A 659 23.23 -9.95 -0.08
C GLY A 659 23.64 -8.82 -1.01
N LYS A 660 23.70 -9.13 -2.30
CA LYS A 660 24.13 -8.21 -3.34
C LYS A 660 23.36 -8.39 -4.65
N ASP A 661 23.24 -7.31 -5.39
CA ASP A 661 22.66 -7.30 -6.72
C ASP A 661 23.33 -6.22 -7.60
N SER A 662 23.07 -6.24 -8.90
CA SER A 662 23.71 -5.32 -9.85
C SER A 662 22.67 -4.58 -10.69
N LEU A 663 22.88 -3.25 -10.86
CA LEU A 663 22.02 -2.41 -11.65
C LEU A 663 22.79 -1.20 -12.21
N LYS A 664 22.19 -0.48 -13.14
CA LYS A 664 22.83 0.73 -13.69
C LYS A 664 22.78 1.88 -12.69
N LEU A 665 23.88 2.63 -12.62
CA LEU A 665 23.95 3.87 -11.87
C LEU A 665 23.24 5.01 -12.63
N GLU A 666 22.54 5.86 -11.91
CA GLU A 666 21.93 7.09 -12.41
C GLU A 666 22.30 8.26 -11.49
N PHE A 667 22.91 9.29 -12.06
CA PHE A 667 23.26 10.49 -11.31
C PHE A 667 22.00 11.28 -10.94
N ASP A 668 21.87 11.62 -9.67
CA ASP A 668 20.74 12.37 -9.11
C ASP A 668 21.26 13.46 -8.17
N GLU A 669 21.32 14.73 -8.65
CA GLU A 669 21.73 15.87 -7.84
C GLU A 669 20.73 16.19 -6.70
N GLY A 670 19.53 15.66 -6.79
CA GLY A 670 18.46 15.85 -5.80
C GLY A 670 18.47 14.85 -4.64
N ILE A 671 19.47 13.97 -4.53
CA ILE A 671 19.57 13.03 -3.42
C ILE A 671 20.65 13.46 -2.41
N GLU A 672 20.41 13.15 -1.13
CA GLU A 672 21.39 13.39 -0.07
C GLU A 672 22.69 12.58 -0.32
N LYS A 673 23.88 13.17 -0.04
CA LYS A 673 25.18 12.62 -0.50
C LYS A 673 25.60 11.28 0.11
N GLN A 674 25.11 10.91 1.29
CA GLN A 674 25.35 9.59 1.90
C GLN A 674 24.17 8.64 1.72
N THR A 675 23.27 8.96 0.80
CA THR A 675 22.07 8.18 0.49
C THR A 675 22.09 7.72 -0.95
N VAL A 676 21.63 6.50 -1.18
CA VAL A 676 21.31 5.97 -2.52
C VAL A 676 19.85 5.51 -2.55
N TYR A 677 19.24 5.56 -3.74
CA TYR A 677 17.84 5.16 -3.90
C TYR A 677 17.70 4.10 -4.98
N MET A 678 16.85 3.11 -4.69
CA MET A 678 16.46 2.07 -5.64
C MET A 678 14.94 1.89 -5.65
N ALA A 679 14.35 1.85 -6.86
CA ALA A 679 12.93 1.61 -7.02
C ALA A 679 12.58 0.13 -6.78
N THR A 680 11.41 -0.12 -6.16
CA THR A 680 10.92 -1.48 -5.86
C THR A 680 10.29 -2.16 -7.09
N GLY A 681 10.28 -3.50 -7.12
CA GLY A 681 9.47 -4.30 -8.03
C GLY A 681 10.20 -4.91 -9.22
N PHE A 682 11.51 -4.84 -9.26
CA PHE A 682 12.38 -5.37 -10.32
C PHE A 682 13.23 -6.54 -9.84
N GLY A 683 14.04 -7.12 -10.71
CA GLY A 683 14.93 -8.23 -10.40
C GLY A 683 14.20 -9.53 -10.06
N ALA A 684 13.13 -9.85 -10.81
CA ALA A 684 12.37 -11.07 -10.62
C ALA A 684 13.21 -12.34 -10.88
N LEU A 685 13.05 -13.36 -10.04
CA LEU A 685 13.69 -14.67 -10.20
C LEU A 685 12.92 -15.58 -11.15
N SER A 686 11.60 -15.40 -11.24
CA SER A 686 10.73 -16.25 -12.04
C SER A 686 10.77 -15.88 -13.52
N PRO A 687 11.14 -16.82 -14.41
CA PRO A 687 11.02 -16.62 -15.86
C PRO A 687 9.58 -16.40 -16.34
N GLY A 688 8.58 -16.78 -15.53
CA GLY A 688 7.17 -16.52 -15.79
C GLY A 688 6.76 -15.05 -15.60
N MET A 689 7.70 -14.18 -15.21
CA MET A 689 7.54 -12.73 -15.15
C MET A 689 8.36 -12.08 -16.27
N SER A 690 8.07 -12.42 -17.55
CA SER A 690 8.93 -12.14 -18.70
C SER A 690 9.33 -10.69 -18.90
N GLN A 691 8.49 -9.74 -18.45
CA GLN A 691 8.77 -8.30 -18.58
C GLN A 691 9.84 -7.78 -17.62
N VAL A 692 10.05 -8.47 -16.48
CA VAL A 692 10.94 -8.03 -15.40
C VAL A 692 11.91 -9.11 -14.90
N TYR A 693 11.90 -10.27 -15.54
CA TYR A 693 12.82 -11.36 -15.25
C TYR A 693 14.28 -10.93 -15.47
N GLN A 694 15.07 -10.97 -14.40
CA GLN A 694 16.49 -10.54 -14.42
C GLN A 694 16.73 -9.12 -14.96
N LYS A 695 15.72 -8.22 -14.89
CA LYS A 695 15.88 -6.82 -15.26
C LYS A 695 15.99 -5.94 -14.02
N GLY A 696 17.05 -5.15 -13.95
CA GLY A 696 17.38 -4.35 -12.79
C GLY A 696 17.68 -5.21 -11.56
N ALA A 697 17.63 -4.61 -10.37
CA ALA A 697 17.94 -5.25 -9.11
C ALA A 697 16.71 -5.41 -8.21
N CYS A 698 16.72 -6.46 -7.38
CA CYS A 698 15.68 -6.72 -6.40
C CYS A 698 16.03 -6.15 -5.03
N ILE A 699 15.15 -5.30 -4.51
CA ILE A 699 15.35 -4.74 -3.17
C ILE A 699 15.41 -5.83 -2.07
N ALA A 700 14.65 -6.92 -2.23
CA ALA A 700 14.61 -8.00 -1.24
C ALA A 700 15.94 -8.73 -1.11
N GLU A 701 16.80 -8.68 -2.13
CA GLU A 701 18.14 -9.26 -2.12
C GLU A 701 19.09 -8.49 -1.22
N VAL A 702 19.03 -7.16 -1.26
CA VAL A 702 19.99 -6.26 -0.58
C VAL A 702 19.48 -5.72 0.75
N LEU A 703 18.17 -5.61 0.97
CA LEU A 703 17.65 -5.08 2.24
C LEU A 703 17.85 -6.07 3.39
N GLU A 704 18.41 -5.61 4.49
CA GLU A 704 18.65 -6.43 5.70
C GLU A 704 17.34 -6.80 6.39
N GLY A 705 16.39 -5.88 6.39
CA GLY A 705 15.11 -6.06 7.06
C GLY A 705 15.18 -5.78 8.57
N GLY A 706 14.17 -6.21 9.26
CA GLY A 706 13.93 -5.93 10.67
C GLY A 706 12.48 -5.53 10.87
N TYR A 707 12.13 -5.11 12.08
CA TYR A 707 10.78 -4.66 12.38
C TYR A 707 10.78 -3.53 13.43
N ASP A 708 9.80 -2.66 13.32
CA ASP A 708 9.50 -1.61 14.29
C ASP A 708 9.14 -2.23 15.64
N LYS A 709 9.75 -1.73 16.72
CA LYS A 709 9.66 -2.32 18.07
C LYS A 709 8.29 -2.15 18.74
N ILE A 710 7.39 -1.40 18.11
CA ILE A 710 6.04 -1.17 18.65
C ILE A 710 4.99 -1.88 17.79
N SER A 711 5.00 -1.68 16.50
CA SER A 711 3.94 -2.16 15.61
C SER A 711 4.31 -3.42 14.82
N GLY A 712 5.57 -3.85 14.83
CA GLY A 712 6.06 -4.92 14.00
C GLY A 712 6.13 -4.58 12.51
N ASN A 713 6.00 -3.29 12.12
CA ASN A 713 6.15 -2.86 10.73
C ASN A 713 7.56 -3.16 10.22
N MET A 714 7.69 -3.58 8.96
CA MET A 714 9.00 -3.89 8.41
C MET A 714 9.91 -2.66 8.31
N VAL A 715 11.20 -2.90 8.45
CA VAL A 715 12.27 -1.92 8.26
C VAL A 715 12.83 -2.06 6.85
N MET A 716 12.93 -0.95 6.13
CA MET A 716 13.45 -0.89 4.77
C MET A 716 14.55 0.18 4.58
N HIS A 717 14.66 1.14 5.48
CA HIS A 717 15.55 2.31 5.32
C HIS A 717 16.72 2.33 6.32
N GLU A 718 17.02 1.19 6.95
CA GLU A 718 18.19 1.04 7.84
C GLU A 718 19.20 0.03 7.29
N THR A 719 19.20 -0.16 5.99
CA THR A 719 20.23 -0.94 5.29
C THR A 719 21.33 0.00 4.79
N PHE A 720 22.57 -0.40 5.04
CA PHE A 720 23.75 0.28 4.52
C PHE A 720 24.40 -0.59 3.45
N VAL A 721 24.81 0.07 2.38
CA VAL A 721 25.34 -0.61 1.21
C VAL A 721 26.68 0.00 0.78
N SER A 722 27.58 -0.86 0.33
CA SER A 722 28.72 -0.45 -0.50
C SER A 722 28.31 -0.47 -1.97
N VAL A 723 28.88 0.43 -2.75
CA VAL A 723 28.64 0.53 -4.20
C VAL A 723 29.97 0.46 -4.92
N ARG A 724 30.10 -0.47 -5.86
CA ARG A 724 31.34 -0.63 -6.63
C ARG A 724 31.06 -0.97 -8.09
N LYS A 725 31.99 -0.68 -8.97
CA LYS A 725 31.95 -1.10 -10.37
C LYS A 725 31.96 -2.63 -10.48
N VAL A 726 31.15 -3.18 -11.40
CA VAL A 726 31.09 -4.63 -11.71
C VAL A 726 32.29 -5.02 -12.58
#